data_a6f93bb0e3797a571d4a25dcf5b012ef
#
_entry.id   a6f93bb0e3797a571d4a25dcf5b012ef
#
_cell.length_a   1.000
_cell.length_b   1.000
_cell.length_c   1.000
_cell.angle_alpha   90.00
_cell.angle_beta   90.00
_cell.angle_gamma   90.00
#
_symmetry.space_group_name_H-M   'P 1'
#
loop_
_entity.id
_entity.type
_entity.pdbx_description
1 polymer ?
#
loop_
_entity_poly.entity_id
_entity_poly.type
_entity_poly.pdbx_seq_one_letter_code
_entity_poly.pdbx_strand_id
1 'polypeptide(L)'
;MKFDLIVVTAANAAQARGYRAMVAPMQGALAREIVVVPDPGGRRVGSLGSTVGVLGKIGSVANRRVLVCHSGGDSKRLPAYAAIGKAFVPVPDGRGGTVTLFERIVANMERMRLPKGGVLVVCGDVAPEFDFAACDFSRRGVTGVAYYDAPAVGSRHGVYVPAAGGAAGRLRRVGGFLQKPSPEEAKSSGALRGGKVAVDTGILWIDPPTAARLAKSGWKTGDLYVEFARELVAGYSPFSVNVVPKCAFFHIGSTRELLERLGGGREWIEGCAVPRSEMKLGGRNVVTFVPREYGPVELGNGECLTCLPVGGKWMPIRYRVEDDFKTDGKWEEYGMGAVMKKVDHRRLLALRGGGEPVSVELPLRIDFAGGWSDTPPICFEMGGTVFNAAVKLNGARPVKVRVRRILDREVRVESADLGRSCTISDMACIRAPKDPSDWCALVKSALTVTDFSFENGGLDISISADVPKGSGMGTSSILGAALVTALERIAGRDAGWRKVSALTLALEKEMQTGGGWQDQIGGLLPGAHLVCTKPGIRQEPAVRRLSPNAEAAFAAFLKERALLYFTGRKRMARNVLRGVLAFVAENPDDIARSIIRRLKADAEKAFESAEEGDWDAFCSAVNDYWLSKKALDPGSTNPLVELIIARMAPWISAVSLCGAGGGGFMFVVARSAKAKAKIRTVLENHPPVRTGRFFDFEIAT
;
A
#
# COMPACT_ATOMS: atom_id res chain seq x y z
N MET A 1 -19.81 -20.40 -5.00
CA MET A 1 -21.11 -19.98 -4.38
C MET A 1 -20.74 -19.32 -3.06
N LYS A 2 -21.12 -18.07 -2.81
CA LYS A 2 -20.72 -17.34 -1.59
C LYS A 2 -21.53 -17.76 -0.36
N PHE A 3 -20.92 -17.71 0.82
CA PHE A 3 -21.61 -17.85 2.10
C PHE A 3 -22.37 -16.57 2.43
N ASP A 4 -23.54 -16.72 3.09
CA ASP A 4 -24.32 -15.57 3.57
C ASP A 4 -23.68 -14.96 4.82
N LEU A 5 -23.06 -15.80 5.66
CA LEU A 5 -22.37 -15.42 6.88
C LEU A 5 -21.13 -16.31 7.08
N ILE A 6 -20.02 -15.68 7.42
CA ILE A 6 -18.82 -16.37 7.91
C ILE A 6 -18.60 -15.98 9.36
N VAL A 7 -18.40 -16.98 10.22
CA VAL A 7 -18.09 -16.79 11.65
C VAL A 7 -16.69 -17.31 11.92
N VAL A 8 -15.82 -16.47 12.45
CA VAL A 8 -14.50 -16.86 12.94
C VAL A 8 -14.53 -16.90 14.46
N THR A 9 -14.21 -18.04 15.05
CA THR A 9 -14.16 -18.15 16.51
C THR A 9 -12.82 -17.68 17.06
N ALA A 10 -12.83 -17.15 18.28
CA ALA A 10 -11.61 -16.67 18.96
C ALA A 10 -11.62 -17.13 20.43
N ALA A 11 -10.44 -17.44 20.99
CA ALA A 11 -10.32 -17.91 22.36
C ALA A 11 -10.73 -16.88 23.43
N ASN A 12 -10.63 -15.59 23.10
CA ASN A 12 -10.94 -14.50 24.03
C ASN A 12 -11.18 -13.18 23.30
N ALA A 13 -11.59 -12.14 24.05
CA ALA A 13 -11.88 -10.82 23.50
C ALA A 13 -10.66 -10.11 22.86
N ALA A 14 -9.44 -10.37 23.37
CA ALA A 14 -8.21 -9.78 22.83
C ALA A 14 -7.90 -10.34 21.44
N GLN A 15 -7.92 -11.67 21.30
CA GLN A 15 -7.77 -12.35 20.02
C GLN A 15 -8.87 -11.95 19.04
N ALA A 16 -10.12 -11.82 19.51
CA ALA A 16 -11.23 -11.37 18.67
C ALA A 16 -11.04 -9.96 18.12
N ARG A 17 -10.39 -9.04 18.87
CA ARG A 17 -10.02 -7.72 18.34
C ARG A 17 -9.03 -7.82 17.17
N GLY A 18 -8.00 -8.65 17.32
CA GLY A 18 -7.04 -8.91 16.25
C GLY A 18 -7.71 -9.50 15.01
N TYR A 19 -8.53 -10.51 15.19
CA TYR A 19 -9.25 -11.17 14.09
C TYR A 19 -10.21 -10.23 13.37
N ARG A 20 -10.94 -9.36 14.10
CA ARG A 20 -11.80 -8.32 13.46
C ARG A 20 -11.00 -7.40 12.57
N ALA A 21 -9.84 -6.97 13.01
CA ALA A 21 -8.97 -6.13 12.20
C ALA A 21 -8.48 -6.87 10.93
N MET A 22 -8.18 -8.18 11.05
CA MET A 22 -7.77 -9.03 9.92
C MET A 22 -8.88 -9.24 8.90
N VAL A 23 -10.12 -9.49 9.32
CA VAL A 23 -11.23 -9.82 8.42
C VAL A 23 -11.95 -8.58 7.86
N ALA A 24 -11.76 -7.40 8.46
CA ALA A 24 -12.44 -6.18 8.02
C ALA A 24 -12.26 -5.86 6.52
N PRO A 25 -11.04 -5.95 5.93
CA PRO A 25 -10.85 -5.72 4.50
C PRO A 25 -11.44 -6.83 3.60
N MET A 26 -11.77 -8.00 4.16
CA MET A 26 -12.29 -9.16 3.42
C MET A 26 -13.83 -9.15 3.34
N GLN A 27 -14.48 -8.32 4.15
CA GLN A 27 -15.94 -8.21 4.17
C GLN A 27 -16.47 -7.66 2.84
N GLY A 28 -17.55 -8.24 2.34
CA GLY A 28 -18.07 -7.95 1.01
C GLY A 28 -17.38 -8.73 -0.13
N ALA A 29 -16.07 -8.97 -0.02
CA ALA A 29 -15.33 -9.79 -0.98
C ALA A 29 -15.61 -11.30 -0.78
N LEU A 30 -15.43 -11.81 0.44
CA LEU A 30 -15.61 -13.24 0.76
C LEU A 30 -17.06 -13.60 1.12
N ALA A 31 -17.72 -12.76 1.90
CA ALA A 31 -19.12 -12.98 2.30
C ALA A 31 -19.82 -11.64 2.49
N ARG A 32 -21.17 -11.68 2.53
CA ARG A 32 -21.97 -10.51 2.86
C ARG A 32 -21.65 -9.98 4.26
N GLU A 33 -21.41 -10.89 5.20
CA GLU A 33 -21.09 -10.58 6.59
C GLU A 33 -20.01 -11.55 7.12
N ILE A 34 -19.01 -11.01 7.82
CA ILE A 34 -18.00 -11.78 8.55
C ILE A 34 -18.02 -11.34 10.01
N VAL A 35 -18.29 -12.27 10.92
CA VAL A 35 -18.41 -12.00 12.35
C VAL A 35 -17.33 -12.75 13.13
N VAL A 36 -16.71 -12.09 14.10
CA VAL A 36 -15.77 -12.73 15.02
C VAL A 36 -16.41 -12.91 16.38
N VAL A 37 -16.52 -14.17 16.82
CA VAL A 37 -17.17 -14.55 18.08
C VAL A 37 -16.12 -15.10 19.06
N PRO A 38 -15.85 -14.41 20.18
CA PRO A 38 -14.97 -14.92 21.23
C PRO A 38 -15.70 -15.97 22.09
N ASP A 39 -14.93 -16.89 22.66
CA ASP A 39 -15.44 -17.82 23.66
C ASP A 39 -15.99 -17.09 24.90
N PRO A 40 -17.07 -17.57 25.51
CA PRO A 40 -17.73 -16.91 26.64
C PRO A 40 -16.80 -16.70 27.84
N GLY A 41 -16.78 -15.47 28.37
CA GLY A 41 -15.94 -15.13 29.53
C GLY A 41 -14.43 -15.28 29.30
N GLY A 42 -13.98 -15.44 28.04
CA GLY A 42 -12.57 -15.68 27.72
C GLY A 42 -12.03 -17.03 28.19
N ARG A 43 -12.89 -17.96 28.52
CA ARG A 43 -12.55 -19.33 28.90
C ARG A 43 -12.72 -20.24 27.69
N ARG A 44 -11.74 -21.11 27.45
CA ARG A 44 -11.83 -22.10 26.39
C ARG A 44 -12.98 -23.07 26.64
N VAL A 45 -13.88 -23.13 25.66
CA VAL A 45 -15.07 -23.99 25.74
C VAL A 45 -15.01 -25.18 24.78
N GLY A 46 -13.91 -25.33 24.05
CA GLY A 46 -13.74 -26.36 23.02
C GLY A 46 -14.55 -26.07 21.74
N SER A 47 -14.34 -26.89 20.72
CA SER A 47 -14.99 -26.70 19.41
C SER A 47 -16.51 -26.86 19.46
N LEU A 48 -17.01 -27.77 20.30
CA LEU A 48 -18.46 -27.97 20.50
C LEU A 48 -19.09 -26.77 21.23
N GLY A 49 -18.54 -26.39 22.38
CA GLY A 49 -19.06 -25.27 23.16
C GLY A 49 -19.03 -23.95 22.37
N SER A 50 -17.98 -23.73 21.58
CA SER A 50 -17.85 -22.58 20.69
C SER A 50 -18.88 -22.60 19.56
N THR A 51 -19.14 -23.77 18.93
CA THR A 51 -20.20 -23.94 17.91
C THR A 51 -21.58 -23.65 18.50
N VAL A 52 -21.89 -24.20 19.68
CA VAL A 52 -23.18 -23.95 20.36
C VAL A 52 -23.35 -22.46 20.67
N GLY A 53 -22.30 -21.82 21.18
CA GLY A 53 -22.28 -20.38 21.44
C GLY A 53 -22.48 -19.51 20.18
N VAL A 54 -21.89 -19.93 19.07
CA VAL A 54 -22.09 -19.30 17.76
C VAL A 54 -23.54 -19.44 17.30
N LEU A 55 -24.07 -20.68 17.30
CA LEU A 55 -25.46 -20.96 16.85
C LEU A 55 -26.50 -20.20 17.69
N GLY A 56 -26.29 -20.10 19.00
CA GLY A 56 -27.14 -19.30 19.88
C GLY A 56 -27.15 -17.80 19.55
N LYS A 57 -26.03 -17.26 19.05
CA LYS A 57 -25.90 -15.84 18.68
C LYS A 57 -26.46 -15.51 17.29
N ILE A 58 -26.22 -16.37 16.29
CA ILE A 58 -26.59 -16.08 14.90
C ILE A 58 -28.05 -16.39 14.58
N GLY A 59 -28.72 -17.11 15.45
CA GLY A 59 -30.12 -17.49 15.29
C GLY A 59 -30.36 -18.52 14.18
N SER A 60 -31.54 -18.47 13.49
CA SER A 60 -31.93 -19.45 12.49
C SER A 60 -31.01 -19.48 11.26
N VAL A 61 -30.62 -20.70 10.87
CA VAL A 61 -29.79 -20.97 9.67
C VAL A 61 -30.60 -21.67 8.55
N ALA A 62 -31.93 -21.71 8.67
CA ALA A 62 -32.81 -22.45 7.73
C ALA A 62 -32.65 -21.99 6.27
N ASN A 63 -32.43 -20.72 6.04
CA ASN A 63 -32.29 -20.11 4.71
C ASN A 63 -30.91 -19.43 4.47
N ARG A 64 -29.95 -19.68 5.35
CA ARG A 64 -28.60 -19.10 5.27
C ARG A 64 -27.55 -20.19 5.26
N ARG A 65 -26.57 -20.06 4.35
CA ARG A 65 -25.34 -20.85 4.37
C ARG A 65 -24.34 -20.17 5.28
N VAL A 66 -24.02 -20.80 6.38
CA VAL A 66 -23.08 -20.28 7.38
C VAL A 66 -21.81 -21.10 7.34
N LEU A 67 -20.67 -20.44 7.29
CA LEU A 67 -19.35 -21.06 7.51
C LEU A 67 -18.89 -20.69 8.91
N VAL A 68 -18.55 -21.68 9.73
CA VAL A 68 -17.90 -21.48 11.03
C VAL A 68 -16.45 -21.97 10.93
N CYS A 69 -15.50 -21.03 11.04
CA CYS A 69 -14.09 -21.32 11.04
C CYS A 69 -13.55 -21.29 12.48
N HIS A 70 -13.19 -22.44 13.01
CA HIS A 70 -12.62 -22.56 14.35
C HIS A 70 -11.15 -22.13 14.36
N SER A 71 -10.87 -20.96 14.96
CA SER A 71 -9.52 -20.37 15.06
C SER A 71 -9.14 -20.00 16.50
N GLY A 72 -9.80 -20.52 17.52
CA GLY A 72 -9.68 -20.16 18.95
C GLY A 72 -8.44 -20.69 19.68
N GLY A 73 -7.39 -21.14 19.01
CA GLY A 73 -6.15 -21.59 19.65
C GLY A 73 -5.17 -20.45 19.97
N ASP A 74 -4.32 -20.60 21.04
CA ASP A 74 -3.30 -19.58 21.40
C ASP A 74 -2.08 -19.56 20.46
N SER A 75 -2.03 -20.45 19.48
CA SER A 75 -0.90 -20.59 18.55
C SER A 75 0.47 -20.79 19.22
N LYS A 76 0.51 -21.40 20.42
CA LYS A 76 1.74 -21.55 21.23
C LYS A 76 2.90 -22.22 20.47
N ARG A 77 2.63 -23.14 19.52
CA ARG A 77 3.65 -23.77 18.68
C ARG A 77 4.05 -22.95 17.45
N LEU A 78 3.44 -21.78 17.27
CA LEU A 78 3.75 -20.85 16.19
C LEU A 78 3.72 -19.41 16.73
N PRO A 79 4.71 -19.03 17.59
CA PRO A 79 4.72 -17.74 18.29
C PRO A 79 4.63 -16.54 17.36
N ALA A 80 5.23 -16.62 16.17
CA ALA A 80 5.17 -15.60 15.12
C ALA A 80 3.73 -15.13 14.79
N TYR A 81 2.75 -16.02 14.92
CA TYR A 81 1.35 -15.73 14.60
C TYR A 81 0.42 -15.80 15.82
N ALA A 82 0.97 -15.83 17.04
CA ALA A 82 0.15 -15.89 18.25
C ALA A 82 -0.81 -14.69 18.35
N ALA A 83 -0.38 -13.50 17.95
CA ALA A 83 -1.18 -12.28 18.06
C ALA A 83 -2.28 -12.16 16.99
N ILE A 84 -2.04 -12.63 15.78
CA ILE A 84 -2.99 -12.50 14.66
C ILE A 84 -3.67 -13.80 14.26
N GLY A 85 -3.23 -14.93 14.79
CA GLY A 85 -3.80 -16.26 14.56
C GLY A 85 -3.28 -16.97 13.31
N LYS A 86 -3.22 -18.31 13.38
CA LYS A 86 -2.73 -19.20 12.32
C LYS A 86 -3.55 -19.10 11.04
N ALA A 87 -4.85 -18.86 11.15
CA ALA A 87 -5.74 -18.69 10.00
C ALA A 87 -5.31 -17.54 9.08
N PHE A 88 -4.50 -16.62 9.58
CA PHE A 88 -4.05 -15.46 8.80
C PHE A 88 -2.58 -15.54 8.37
N VAL A 89 -1.97 -16.71 8.41
CA VAL A 89 -0.66 -16.97 7.79
C VAL A 89 -0.79 -16.75 6.27
N PRO A 90 0.12 -15.98 5.64
CA PRO A 90 0.12 -15.82 4.18
C PRO A 90 0.51 -17.14 3.51
N VAL A 91 -0.24 -17.53 2.51
CA VAL A 91 -0.02 -18.77 1.74
C VAL A 91 -0.14 -18.47 0.24
N PRO A 92 0.56 -19.21 -0.64
CA PRO A 92 0.42 -19.03 -2.08
C PRO A 92 -1.02 -19.25 -2.54
N ASP A 93 -1.51 -18.40 -3.46
CA ASP A 93 -2.85 -18.54 -4.06
C ASP A 93 -2.92 -19.52 -5.24
N GLY A 94 -1.76 -20.06 -5.64
CA GLY A 94 -1.61 -20.95 -6.80
C GLY A 94 -1.55 -20.22 -8.16
N ARG A 95 -1.61 -18.89 -8.17
CA ARG A 95 -1.54 -18.03 -9.37
C ARG A 95 -0.34 -17.09 -9.37
N GLY A 96 0.59 -17.28 -8.42
CA GLY A 96 1.77 -16.44 -8.22
C GLY A 96 1.59 -15.31 -7.19
N GLY A 97 0.38 -15.17 -6.62
CA GLY A 97 0.08 -14.25 -5.54
C GLY A 97 0.05 -14.92 -4.16
N THR A 98 -0.31 -14.13 -3.16
CA THR A 98 -0.39 -14.55 -1.75
C THR A 98 -1.75 -14.16 -1.18
N VAL A 99 -2.40 -15.11 -0.50
CA VAL A 99 -3.64 -14.92 0.25
C VAL A 99 -3.46 -15.42 1.67
N THR A 100 -4.32 -15.07 2.60
CA THR A 100 -4.31 -15.71 3.93
C THR A 100 -4.80 -17.15 3.84
N LEU A 101 -4.35 -17.99 4.78
CA LEU A 101 -4.87 -19.36 4.91
C LEU A 101 -6.39 -19.36 5.05
N PHE A 102 -6.96 -18.38 5.75
CA PHE A 102 -8.40 -18.18 5.89
C PHE A 102 -9.10 -17.95 4.54
N GLU A 103 -8.59 -17.04 3.70
CA GLU A 103 -9.13 -16.80 2.36
C GLU A 103 -9.06 -18.05 1.50
N ARG A 104 -7.97 -18.82 1.58
CA ARG A 104 -7.83 -20.09 0.89
C ARG A 104 -8.85 -21.14 1.37
N ILE A 105 -9.07 -21.24 2.69
CA ILE A 105 -10.11 -22.12 3.26
C ILE A 105 -11.48 -21.71 2.72
N VAL A 106 -11.84 -20.44 2.79
CA VAL A 106 -13.14 -19.95 2.28
C VAL A 106 -13.30 -20.27 0.80
N ALA A 107 -12.29 -19.96 -0.03
CA ALA A 107 -12.33 -20.23 -1.46
C ALA A 107 -12.49 -21.72 -1.78
N ASN A 108 -11.85 -22.61 -1.01
CA ASN A 108 -12.01 -24.05 -1.13
C ASN A 108 -13.45 -24.48 -0.77
N MET A 109 -13.99 -23.97 0.34
CA MET A 109 -15.34 -24.32 0.79
C MET A 109 -16.45 -23.81 -0.17
N GLU A 110 -16.23 -22.68 -0.85
CA GLU A 110 -17.17 -22.15 -1.85
C GLU A 110 -17.33 -23.07 -3.09
N ARG A 111 -16.39 -23.98 -3.33
CA ARG A 111 -16.45 -24.99 -4.40
C ARG A 111 -17.39 -26.16 -4.08
N MET A 112 -17.80 -26.31 -2.81
CA MET A 112 -18.73 -27.34 -2.40
C MET A 112 -20.18 -27.03 -2.84
N ARG A 113 -20.93 -28.06 -3.16
CA ARG A 113 -22.36 -27.97 -3.48
C ARG A 113 -23.19 -28.13 -2.18
N LEU A 114 -23.28 -27.05 -1.42
CA LEU A 114 -24.04 -27.06 -0.15
C LEU A 114 -25.51 -26.76 -0.35
N PRO A 115 -26.41 -27.36 0.48
CA PRO A 115 -27.83 -27.02 0.55
C PRO A 115 -28.07 -25.52 0.85
N LYS A 116 -29.28 -25.03 0.64
CA LYS A 116 -29.62 -23.61 0.76
C LYS A 116 -29.56 -23.07 2.21
N GLY A 117 -29.67 -23.94 3.21
CA GLY A 117 -29.52 -23.56 4.63
C GLY A 117 -28.73 -24.59 5.39
N GLY A 118 -28.04 -24.18 6.43
CA GLY A 118 -27.22 -25.01 7.31
C GLY A 118 -25.85 -24.39 7.64
N VAL A 119 -25.02 -25.15 8.36
CA VAL A 119 -23.73 -24.69 8.88
C VAL A 119 -22.62 -25.63 8.44
N LEU A 120 -21.62 -25.09 7.78
CA LEU A 120 -20.36 -25.77 7.51
C LEU A 120 -19.33 -25.38 8.58
N VAL A 121 -18.79 -26.35 9.30
CA VAL A 121 -17.76 -26.13 10.33
C VAL A 121 -16.43 -26.60 9.78
N VAL A 122 -15.37 -25.79 9.95
CA VAL A 122 -14.01 -26.08 9.49
C VAL A 122 -12.95 -25.65 10.53
N CYS A 123 -11.77 -26.25 10.44
CA CYS A 123 -10.62 -25.82 11.22
C CYS A 123 -9.89 -24.66 10.54
N GLY A 124 -9.43 -23.66 11.30
CA GLY A 124 -8.78 -22.47 10.77
C GLY A 124 -7.28 -22.60 10.50
N ASP A 125 -6.67 -23.73 10.81
CA ASP A 125 -5.24 -24.01 10.59
C ASP A 125 -4.99 -25.08 9.51
N VAL A 126 -6.04 -25.56 8.86
CA VAL A 126 -5.98 -26.62 7.84
C VAL A 126 -6.77 -26.20 6.59
N ALA A 127 -6.11 -26.23 5.44
CA ALA A 127 -6.78 -26.14 4.15
C ALA A 127 -6.67 -27.48 3.41
N PRO A 128 -7.69 -28.35 3.47
CA PRO A 128 -7.72 -29.57 2.70
C PRO A 128 -8.00 -29.27 1.23
N GLU A 129 -7.39 -30.04 0.34
CA GLU A 129 -7.60 -29.98 -1.13
C GLU A 129 -8.01 -31.33 -1.67
N PHE A 130 -9.20 -31.37 -2.25
CA PHE A 130 -9.81 -32.55 -2.88
C PHE A 130 -10.83 -32.13 -3.94
N ASP A 131 -11.50 -33.08 -4.57
CA ASP A 131 -12.63 -32.76 -5.44
C ASP A 131 -13.87 -32.36 -4.62
N PHE A 132 -13.99 -31.06 -4.32
CA PHE A 132 -15.08 -30.49 -3.51
C PHE A 132 -16.45 -30.69 -4.12
N ALA A 133 -16.56 -30.75 -5.45
CA ALA A 133 -17.84 -30.95 -6.15
C ALA A 133 -18.39 -32.37 -6.01
N ALA A 134 -17.53 -33.33 -5.62
CA ALA A 134 -17.90 -34.71 -5.43
C ALA A 134 -18.59 -35.02 -4.08
N CYS A 135 -18.64 -34.06 -3.16
CA CYS A 135 -19.31 -34.22 -1.87
C CYS A 135 -20.83 -34.02 -2.00
N ASP A 136 -21.57 -34.92 -1.35
CA ASP A 136 -23.04 -34.86 -1.25
C ASP A 136 -23.45 -34.54 0.20
N PHE A 137 -24.17 -33.43 0.39
CA PHE A 137 -24.72 -32.97 1.67
C PHE A 137 -26.25 -33.01 1.70
N SER A 138 -26.89 -33.80 0.86
CA SER A 138 -28.34 -33.89 0.76
C SER A 138 -29.00 -34.63 1.92
N ARG A 139 -28.25 -35.47 2.64
CA ARG A 139 -28.77 -36.23 3.79
C ARG A 139 -29.02 -35.33 4.99
N ARG A 140 -30.13 -35.64 5.71
CA ARG A 140 -30.42 -34.98 7.00
C ARG A 140 -29.36 -35.32 8.05
N GLY A 141 -29.19 -34.39 9.01
CA GLY A 141 -28.33 -34.56 10.15
C GLY A 141 -26.96 -33.94 9.96
N VAL A 142 -25.92 -34.67 10.36
CA VAL A 142 -24.52 -34.22 10.25
C VAL A 142 -23.80 -35.04 9.19
N THR A 143 -23.03 -34.37 8.33
CA THR A 143 -22.23 -35.03 7.31
C THR A 143 -20.80 -34.56 7.37
N GLY A 144 -19.88 -35.50 7.67
CA GLY A 144 -18.43 -35.25 7.64
C GLY A 144 -17.83 -35.47 6.25
N VAL A 145 -16.55 -35.13 6.12
CA VAL A 145 -15.72 -35.41 4.94
C VAL A 145 -14.46 -36.15 5.39
N ALA A 146 -14.17 -37.26 4.72
CA ALA A 146 -13.00 -38.11 5.00
C ALA A 146 -12.32 -38.58 3.71
N TYR A 147 -11.12 -39.08 3.82
CA TYR A 147 -10.41 -39.76 2.74
C TYR A 147 -9.70 -41.02 3.26
N TYR A 148 -9.39 -41.97 2.38
CA TYR A 148 -8.71 -43.19 2.80
C TYR A 148 -7.19 -43.01 2.81
N ASP A 149 -6.57 -43.31 3.98
CA ASP A 149 -5.11 -43.28 4.15
C ASP A 149 -4.64 -44.41 5.10
N ALA A 150 -3.32 -44.54 5.25
CA ALA A 150 -2.71 -45.51 6.14
C ALA A 150 -3.14 -45.30 7.61
N PRO A 151 -3.25 -46.36 8.44
CA PRO A 151 -3.58 -46.25 9.87
C PRO A 151 -2.63 -45.33 10.65
N ALA A 152 -1.36 -45.27 10.27
CA ALA A 152 -0.38 -44.34 10.85
C ALA A 152 -0.69 -42.85 10.63
N VAL A 153 -1.43 -42.52 9.57
CA VAL A 153 -1.98 -41.17 9.36
C VAL A 153 -3.22 -40.98 10.25
N GLY A 154 -4.08 -41.97 10.29
CA GLY A 154 -5.27 -41.98 11.16
C GLY A 154 -4.96 -41.79 12.64
N SER A 155 -3.83 -42.29 13.12
CA SER A 155 -3.42 -42.14 14.54
C SER A 155 -3.12 -40.69 14.97
N ARG A 156 -3.06 -39.75 14.01
CA ARG A 156 -2.86 -38.32 14.27
C ARG A 156 -4.15 -37.51 14.11
N HIS A 157 -5.21 -38.13 13.55
CA HIS A 157 -6.47 -37.48 13.17
C HIS A 157 -7.69 -38.24 13.74
N GLY A 158 -8.88 -37.73 13.49
CA GLY A 158 -10.12 -38.52 13.66
C GLY A 158 -10.25 -39.58 12.58
N VAL A 159 -10.93 -40.69 12.89
CA VAL A 159 -11.18 -41.79 11.96
C VAL A 159 -12.66 -42.16 12.02
N TYR A 160 -13.33 -42.09 10.88
CA TYR A 160 -14.70 -42.56 10.72
C TYR A 160 -14.73 -44.09 10.57
N VAL A 161 -15.64 -44.72 11.30
CA VAL A 161 -15.98 -46.14 11.11
C VAL A 161 -17.28 -46.20 10.33
N PRO A 162 -17.25 -46.55 9.04
CA PRO A 162 -18.49 -46.68 8.26
C PRO A 162 -19.37 -47.84 8.77
N ALA A 163 -20.69 -47.63 8.84
CA ALA A 163 -21.62 -48.66 9.25
C ALA A 163 -21.58 -49.88 8.32
N ALA A 164 -21.82 -51.09 8.87
CA ALA A 164 -21.90 -52.32 8.10
C ALA A 164 -23.16 -52.29 7.18
N GLY A 165 -23.04 -52.89 5.97
CA GLY A 165 -24.18 -53.10 5.06
C GLY A 165 -24.59 -51.87 4.20
N GLY A 166 -23.82 -50.78 4.18
CA GLY A 166 -24.14 -49.62 3.34
C GLY A 166 -23.79 -49.85 1.87
N ALA A 167 -24.57 -49.27 0.94
CA ALA A 167 -24.31 -49.29 -0.51
C ALA A 167 -22.91 -48.78 -0.84
N ALA A 168 -22.29 -49.31 -1.89
CA ALA A 168 -20.99 -48.88 -2.42
C ALA A 168 -21.10 -47.47 -3.03
N GLY A 169 -21.00 -46.45 -2.20
CA GLY A 169 -21.07 -45.04 -2.61
C GLY A 169 -20.13 -44.16 -1.80
N ARG A 170 -19.93 -42.94 -2.26
CA ARG A 170 -19.07 -41.96 -1.56
C ARG A 170 -19.69 -41.50 -0.23
N LEU A 171 -21.01 -41.31 -0.16
CA LEU A 171 -21.76 -40.93 1.05
C LEU A 171 -22.19 -42.16 1.84
N ARG A 172 -21.63 -42.35 3.03
CA ARG A 172 -21.85 -43.52 3.90
C ARG A 172 -22.44 -43.11 5.24
N ARG A 173 -23.23 -43.98 5.90
CA ARG A 173 -23.61 -43.83 7.29
C ARG A 173 -22.41 -44.10 8.18
N VAL A 174 -22.29 -43.37 9.27
CA VAL A 174 -21.23 -43.54 10.29
C VAL A 174 -21.76 -44.46 11.38
N GLY A 175 -21.04 -45.54 11.66
CA GLY A 175 -21.32 -46.48 12.74
C GLY A 175 -20.43 -46.24 13.98
N GLY A 176 -19.31 -45.49 13.85
CA GLY A 176 -18.43 -45.14 14.92
C GLY A 176 -17.47 -44.03 14.51
N PHE A 177 -16.89 -43.36 15.51
CA PHE A 177 -15.86 -42.35 15.31
C PHE A 177 -14.76 -42.55 16.38
N LEU A 178 -13.52 -42.57 15.95
CA LEU A 178 -12.35 -42.77 16.80
C LEU A 178 -11.45 -41.53 16.74
N GLN A 179 -11.02 -41.05 17.89
CA GLN A 179 -10.13 -39.87 17.94
C GLN A 179 -8.70 -40.33 18.21
N LYS A 180 -7.85 -40.16 17.19
CA LYS A 180 -6.42 -40.52 17.22
C LYS A 180 -6.19 -41.97 17.65
N PRO A 181 -6.86 -42.98 17.04
CA PRO A 181 -6.74 -44.37 17.42
C PRO A 181 -5.36 -44.91 17.15
N SER A 182 -4.91 -45.83 17.96
CA SER A 182 -3.78 -46.71 17.60
C SER A 182 -4.13 -47.55 16.35
N PRO A 183 -3.15 -48.07 15.61
CA PRO A 183 -3.40 -49.00 14.52
C PRO A 183 -4.23 -50.24 14.97
N GLU A 184 -3.98 -50.74 16.18
CA GLU A 184 -4.70 -51.85 16.77
C GLU A 184 -6.17 -51.50 17.08
N GLU A 185 -6.43 -50.35 17.67
CA GLU A 185 -7.78 -49.83 17.91
C GLU A 185 -8.56 -49.64 16.59
N ALA A 186 -7.91 -49.07 15.59
CA ALA A 186 -8.52 -48.91 14.27
C ALA A 186 -8.88 -50.26 13.62
N LYS A 187 -8.06 -51.31 13.87
CA LYS A 187 -8.33 -52.66 13.39
C LYS A 187 -9.49 -53.32 14.16
N SER A 188 -9.44 -53.29 15.48
CA SER A 188 -10.45 -53.93 16.34
C SER A 188 -11.83 -53.29 16.23
N SER A 189 -11.90 -52.00 16.00
CA SER A 189 -13.17 -51.24 15.78
C SER A 189 -13.81 -51.47 14.42
N GLY A 190 -13.15 -52.18 13.48
CA GLY A 190 -13.63 -52.36 12.13
C GLY A 190 -13.48 -51.13 11.21
N ALA A 191 -12.60 -50.20 11.57
CA ALA A 191 -12.33 -49.01 10.77
C ALA A 191 -11.52 -49.29 9.49
N LEU A 192 -10.76 -50.43 9.46
CA LEU A 192 -9.95 -50.80 8.32
C LEU A 192 -10.79 -51.23 7.13
N ARG A 193 -10.49 -50.69 5.96
CA ARG A 193 -11.05 -51.07 4.64
C ARG A 193 -9.90 -51.16 3.64
N GLY A 194 -9.59 -52.35 3.18
CA GLY A 194 -8.47 -52.57 2.27
C GLY A 194 -7.11 -52.07 2.80
N GLY A 195 -6.86 -52.25 4.12
CA GLY A 195 -5.63 -51.80 4.76
C GLY A 195 -5.58 -50.28 5.06
N LYS A 196 -6.63 -49.52 4.80
CA LYS A 196 -6.73 -48.07 5.01
C LYS A 196 -7.86 -47.71 5.97
N VAL A 197 -7.79 -46.52 6.56
CA VAL A 197 -8.82 -45.93 7.43
C VAL A 197 -9.39 -44.64 6.82
N ALA A 198 -10.64 -44.32 7.12
CA ALA A 198 -11.27 -43.06 6.67
C ALA A 198 -10.89 -41.91 7.60
N VAL A 199 -9.84 -41.18 7.23
CA VAL A 199 -9.26 -40.06 8.00
C VAL A 199 -10.15 -38.84 7.88
N ASP A 200 -10.50 -38.24 9.01
CA ASP A 200 -11.27 -37.00 9.08
C ASP A 200 -10.51 -35.79 8.51
N THR A 201 -11.20 -34.95 7.75
CA THR A 201 -10.66 -33.70 7.19
C THR A 201 -10.91 -32.48 8.06
N GLY A 202 -11.64 -32.62 9.18
CA GLY A 202 -12.06 -31.51 10.01
C GLY A 202 -13.21 -30.69 9.42
N ILE A 203 -13.93 -31.22 8.44
CA ILE A 203 -15.10 -30.57 7.80
C ILE A 203 -16.37 -31.29 8.22
N LEU A 204 -17.30 -30.53 8.82
CA LEU A 204 -18.62 -31.01 9.21
C LEU A 204 -19.72 -30.10 8.65
N TRP A 205 -20.67 -30.68 7.94
CA TRP A 205 -21.93 -30.03 7.57
C TRP A 205 -23.00 -30.38 8.57
N ILE A 206 -23.72 -29.42 9.10
CA ILE A 206 -24.83 -29.56 10.05
C ILE A 206 -26.08 -28.98 9.41
N ASP A 207 -27.13 -29.82 9.24
CA ASP A 207 -28.40 -29.36 8.67
C ASP A 207 -29.16 -28.41 9.60
N PRO A 208 -30.10 -27.60 9.10
CA PRO A 208 -30.82 -26.62 9.91
C PRO A 208 -31.56 -27.19 11.12
N PRO A 209 -32.26 -28.35 11.04
CA PRO A 209 -32.93 -28.93 12.21
C PRO A 209 -31.93 -29.35 13.30
N THR A 210 -30.81 -29.96 12.93
CA THR A 210 -29.76 -30.36 13.90
C THR A 210 -29.10 -29.14 14.50
N ALA A 211 -28.79 -28.11 13.70
CA ALA A 211 -28.22 -26.85 14.18
C ALA A 211 -29.13 -26.14 15.18
N ALA A 212 -30.46 -26.11 14.91
CA ALA A 212 -31.44 -25.52 15.82
C ALA A 212 -31.51 -26.30 17.17
N ARG A 213 -31.44 -27.63 17.11
CA ARG A 213 -31.42 -28.49 18.31
C ARG A 213 -30.12 -28.32 19.07
N LEU A 214 -28.96 -28.23 18.39
CA LEU A 214 -27.65 -28.03 18.96
C LEU A 214 -27.55 -26.66 19.67
N ALA A 215 -28.10 -25.60 19.08
CA ALA A 215 -28.18 -24.28 19.70
C ALA A 215 -28.92 -24.27 21.06
N LYS A 216 -29.85 -25.22 21.28
CA LYS A 216 -30.65 -25.36 22.51
C LYS A 216 -30.15 -26.48 23.41
N SER A 217 -29.09 -27.18 23.06
CA SER A 217 -28.62 -28.39 23.77
C SER A 217 -28.13 -28.17 25.20
N GLY A 218 -27.79 -26.92 25.56
CA GLY A 218 -27.20 -26.58 26.86
C GLY A 218 -25.70 -26.93 27.01
N TRP A 219 -25.07 -27.53 26.01
CA TRP A 219 -23.65 -27.79 26.04
C TRP A 219 -22.82 -26.50 26.14
N LYS A 220 -22.09 -26.35 27.23
CA LYS A 220 -21.25 -25.17 27.51
C LYS A 220 -19.79 -25.39 27.12
N THR A 221 -19.34 -26.65 27.10
CA THR A 221 -17.97 -27.06 26.79
C THR A 221 -17.98 -28.37 26.00
N GLY A 222 -16.85 -28.75 25.39
CA GLY A 222 -16.65 -30.01 24.70
C GLY A 222 -16.04 -29.85 23.31
N ASP A 223 -15.71 -30.98 22.70
CA ASP A 223 -15.11 -31.08 21.38
C ASP A 223 -16.06 -31.71 20.38
N LEU A 224 -16.12 -31.17 19.15
CA LEU A 224 -16.97 -31.69 18.08
C LEU A 224 -16.60 -33.10 17.64
N TYR A 225 -15.31 -33.41 17.73
CA TYR A 225 -14.74 -34.68 17.27
C TYR A 225 -14.57 -35.71 18.39
N VAL A 226 -14.99 -35.40 19.62
CA VAL A 226 -14.99 -36.32 20.76
C VAL A 226 -16.41 -36.48 21.30
N GLU A 227 -16.88 -35.48 22.05
CA GLU A 227 -18.18 -35.59 22.72
C GLU A 227 -19.36 -35.57 21.72
N PHE A 228 -19.35 -34.60 20.77
CA PHE A 228 -20.47 -34.53 19.80
C PHE A 228 -20.47 -35.72 18.84
N ALA A 229 -19.31 -36.17 18.36
CA ALA A 229 -19.22 -37.35 17.51
C ALA A 229 -19.75 -38.61 18.22
N ARG A 230 -19.47 -38.75 19.53
CA ARG A 230 -20.02 -39.83 20.35
C ARG A 230 -21.56 -39.78 20.42
N GLU A 231 -22.10 -38.61 20.69
CA GLU A 231 -23.57 -38.41 20.73
C GLU A 231 -24.23 -38.64 19.37
N LEU A 232 -23.56 -38.25 18.28
CA LEU A 232 -24.06 -38.54 16.93
C LEU A 232 -24.13 -40.06 16.66
N VAL A 233 -23.09 -40.78 17.07
CA VAL A 233 -23.06 -42.26 16.95
C VAL A 233 -24.15 -42.87 17.84
N ALA A 234 -24.39 -42.31 19.02
CA ALA A 234 -25.47 -42.72 19.92
C ALA A 234 -26.88 -42.34 19.45
N GLY A 235 -27.03 -41.67 18.30
CA GLY A 235 -28.35 -41.37 17.69
C GLY A 235 -28.87 -39.96 17.92
N TYR A 236 -28.06 -39.05 18.43
CA TYR A 236 -28.47 -37.63 18.57
C TYR A 236 -28.99 -37.03 17.27
N SER A 237 -28.38 -37.34 16.14
CA SER A 237 -28.85 -36.97 14.80
C SER A 237 -28.29 -37.96 13.78
N PRO A 238 -28.94 -38.14 12.59
CA PRO A 238 -28.33 -38.93 11.52
C PRO A 238 -26.89 -38.48 11.23
N PHE A 239 -25.96 -39.45 11.19
CA PHE A 239 -24.55 -39.18 10.96
C PHE A 239 -24.05 -39.87 9.71
N SER A 240 -23.50 -39.09 8.79
CA SER A 240 -22.98 -39.55 7.48
C SER A 240 -21.55 -39.01 7.24
N VAL A 241 -20.84 -39.65 6.32
CA VAL A 241 -19.54 -39.18 5.87
C VAL A 241 -19.38 -39.31 4.37
N ASN A 242 -18.90 -38.26 3.71
CA ASN A 242 -18.38 -38.33 2.35
C ASN A 242 -16.94 -38.83 2.38
N VAL A 243 -16.65 -39.93 1.68
CA VAL A 243 -15.28 -40.41 1.55
C VAL A 243 -14.75 -40.06 0.17
N VAL A 244 -13.86 -39.07 0.11
CA VAL A 244 -13.22 -38.62 -1.14
C VAL A 244 -12.00 -39.49 -1.49
N PRO A 245 -11.67 -39.69 -2.79
CA PRO A 245 -10.61 -40.61 -3.20
C PRO A 245 -9.22 -40.18 -2.78
N LYS A 246 -8.94 -38.87 -2.82
CA LYS A 246 -7.65 -38.27 -2.45
C LYS A 246 -7.91 -36.95 -1.73
N CYS A 247 -7.07 -36.65 -0.74
CA CYS A 247 -7.05 -35.34 -0.08
C CYS A 247 -5.58 -34.98 0.22
N ALA A 248 -5.20 -33.77 -0.15
CA ALA A 248 -3.95 -33.18 0.29
C ALA A 248 -4.27 -32.24 1.48
N PHE A 249 -3.46 -32.34 2.54
CA PHE A 249 -3.55 -31.45 3.69
C PHE A 249 -2.49 -30.37 3.64
N PHE A 250 -2.93 -29.13 3.63
CA PHE A 250 -2.07 -28.00 3.89
C PHE A 250 -2.31 -27.54 5.34
N HIS A 251 -1.39 -27.91 6.23
CA HIS A 251 -1.47 -27.63 7.66
C HIS A 251 -0.24 -26.82 8.09
N ILE A 252 -0.46 -25.77 8.89
CA ILE A 252 0.60 -24.96 9.53
C ILE A 252 0.29 -24.88 11.01
N GLY A 253 0.85 -25.80 11.76
CA GLY A 253 0.64 -25.92 13.22
C GLY A 253 1.83 -25.46 14.06
N SER A 254 3.04 -25.36 13.48
CA SER A 254 4.28 -25.06 14.19
C SER A 254 5.25 -24.21 13.34
N THR A 255 6.26 -23.62 14.01
CA THR A 255 7.34 -22.88 13.35
C THR A 255 8.11 -23.72 12.34
N ARG A 256 8.34 -25.01 12.66
CA ARG A 256 8.99 -25.96 11.75
C ARG A 256 8.17 -26.16 10.47
N GLU A 257 6.87 -26.44 10.60
CA GLU A 257 5.97 -26.62 9.45
C GLU A 257 5.86 -25.36 8.60
N LEU A 258 5.87 -24.17 9.21
CA LEU A 258 5.91 -22.90 8.48
C LEU A 258 7.12 -22.82 7.57
N LEU A 259 8.32 -23.11 8.10
CA LEU A 259 9.56 -23.07 7.32
C LEU A 259 9.61 -24.15 6.23
N GLU A 260 9.22 -25.38 6.54
CA GLU A 260 9.26 -26.49 5.60
C GLU A 260 8.28 -26.27 4.43
N ARG A 261 7.09 -25.78 4.70
CA ARG A 261 6.03 -25.64 3.69
C ARG A 261 6.04 -24.33 2.94
N LEU A 262 6.47 -23.22 3.56
CA LEU A 262 6.42 -21.89 2.98
C LEU A 262 7.81 -21.24 2.85
N GLY A 263 8.72 -21.49 3.78
CA GLY A 263 10.07 -20.93 3.79
C GLY A 263 11.10 -21.72 2.98
N GLY A 264 10.71 -22.76 2.25
CA GLY A 264 11.64 -23.63 1.52
C GLY A 264 12.70 -24.27 2.44
N GLY A 265 12.40 -24.44 3.72
CA GLY A 265 13.31 -24.96 4.74
C GLY A 265 14.40 -23.98 5.21
N ARG A 266 14.46 -22.78 4.65
CA ARG A 266 15.56 -21.81 4.90
C ARG A 266 15.12 -20.61 5.73
N GLU A 267 14.23 -19.78 5.22
CA GLU A 267 13.87 -18.51 5.83
C GLU A 267 12.40 -18.19 5.62
N TRP A 268 11.79 -17.58 6.63
CA TRP A 268 10.48 -16.96 6.52
C TRP A 268 10.53 -15.53 7.07
N ILE A 269 10.30 -14.55 6.21
CA ILE A 269 10.34 -13.13 6.58
C ILE A 269 9.00 -12.50 6.22
N GLU A 270 8.32 -11.91 7.20
CA GLU A 270 7.01 -11.24 6.99
C GLU A 270 6.86 -10.00 7.88
N GLY A 271 6.29 -8.93 7.34
CA GLY A 271 5.93 -7.73 8.10
C GLY A 271 7.15 -7.04 8.71
N CYS A 272 8.31 -7.07 8.05
CA CYS A 272 9.52 -6.46 8.53
C CYS A 272 9.78 -5.12 7.84
N ALA A 273 9.98 -4.05 8.62
CA ALA A 273 10.39 -2.75 8.11
C ALA A 273 11.93 -2.62 7.99
N VAL A 274 12.69 -3.54 8.59
CA VAL A 274 14.15 -3.65 8.40
C VAL A 274 14.42 -4.26 7.03
N PRO A 275 15.25 -3.64 6.17
CA PRO A 275 15.60 -4.18 4.86
C PRO A 275 16.34 -5.53 4.95
N ARG A 276 16.14 -6.40 3.95
CA ARG A 276 16.83 -7.70 3.91
C ARG A 276 18.37 -7.57 3.90
N SER A 277 18.89 -6.49 3.31
CA SER A 277 20.33 -6.17 3.30
C SER A 277 20.93 -5.88 4.68
N GLU A 278 20.09 -5.55 5.67
CA GLU A 278 20.49 -5.32 7.07
C GLU A 278 20.20 -6.55 7.95
N MET A 279 19.86 -7.71 7.35
CA MET A 279 19.61 -8.95 8.06
C MET A 279 20.73 -9.96 7.77
N LYS A 280 21.43 -10.38 8.81
CA LYS A 280 22.38 -11.51 8.78
C LYS A 280 21.69 -12.73 9.39
N LEU A 281 21.30 -13.68 8.54
CA LEU A 281 20.55 -14.88 8.95
C LEU A 281 21.38 -16.12 8.69
N GLY A 282 21.52 -16.96 9.73
CA GLY A 282 22.33 -18.18 9.70
C GLY A 282 21.61 -19.38 9.04
N GLY A 283 20.38 -19.22 8.59
CA GLY A 283 19.50 -20.25 8.01
C GLY A 283 18.49 -20.81 9.02
N ARG A 284 17.39 -21.35 8.49
CA ARG A 284 16.23 -21.83 9.27
C ARG A 284 15.67 -20.76 10.22
N ASN A 285 15.53 -19.53 9.74
CA ASN A 285 15.09 -18.39 10.53
C ASN A 285 13.65 -18.00 10.21
N VAL A 286 12.88 -17.63 11.25
CA VAL A 286 11.59 -16.97 11.13
C VAL A 286 11.71 -15.57 11.70
N VAL A 287 11.47 -14.54 10.85
CA VAL A 287 11.57 -13.13 11.24
C VAL A 287 10.25 -12.46 10.91
N THR A 288 9.52 -12.01 11.94
CA THR A 288 8.19 -11.42 11.71
C THR A 288 7.97 -10.14 12.52
N PHE A 289 7.30 -9.18 11.88
CA PHE A 289 6.84 -7.92 12.48
C PHE A 289 7.95 -7.06 13.09
N VAL A 290 9.15 -7.08 12.48
CA VAL A 290 10.30 -6.31 12.98
C VAL A 290 10.20 -4.86 12.51
N PRO A 291 10.03 -3.89 13.42
CA PRO A 291 9.94 -2.47 13.07
C PRO A 291 11.29 -1.89 12.68
N ARG A 292 11.31 -0.75 11.99
CA ARG A 292 12.55 -0.10 11.53
C ARG A 292 13.47 0.32 12.69
N GLU A 293 12.89 0.77 13.80
CA GLU A 293 13.62 1.18 15.00
C GLU A 293 14.36 0.03 15.73
N TYR A 294 14.07 -1.22 15.37
CA TYR A 294 14.83 -2.36 15.90
C TYR A 294 16.29 -2.36 15.45
N GLY A 295 16.56 -1.81 14.26
CA GLY A 295 17.88 -1.80 13.64
C GLY A 295 18.24 -3.13 12.95
N PRO A 296 19.52 -3.38 12.68
CA PRO A 296 19.98 -4.59 12.01
C PRO A 296 19.59 -5.86 12.76
N VAL A 297 19.23 -6.92 12.02
CA VAL A 297 18.85 -8.21 12.57
C VAL A 297 19.98 -9.21 12.36
N GLU A 298 20.50 -9.79 13.46
CA GLU A 298 21.47 -10.88 13.42
C GLU A 298 20.90 -12.09 14.17
N LEU A 299 20.78 -13.22 13.46
CA LEU A 299 20.27 -14.48 13.97
C LEU A 299 21.15 -15.65 13.52
N GLY A 300 21.51 -16.50 14.45
CA GLY A 300 22.15 -17.78 14.18
C GLY A 300 21.22 -18.77 13.49
N ASN A 301 21.76 -19.95 13.14
CA ASN A 301 20.97 -21.02 12.53
C ASN A 301 19.85 -21.48 13.50
N GLY A 302 18.64 -21.54 13.01
CA GLY A 302 17.46 -21.98 13.77
C GLY A 302 16.93 -20.95 14.77
N GLU A 303 17.52 -19.77 14.87
CA GLU A 303 17.00 -18.68 15.71
C GLU A 303 15.88 -17.91 15.00
N CYS A 304 14.88 -17.52 15.77
CA CYS A 304 13.69 -16.80 15.28
C CYS A 304 13.47 -15.53 16.08
N LEU A 305 12.89 -14.53 15.42
CA LEU A 305 12.55 -13.22 16.00
C LEU A 305 11.14 -12.81 15.58
N THR A 306 10.34 -12.48 16.57
CA THR A 306 9.05 -11.81 16.35
C THR A 306 8.96 -10.58 17.24
N CYS A 307 8.47 -9.44 16.71
CA CYS A 307 8.24 -8.25 17.52
C CYS A 307 6.74 -7.99 17.69
N LEU A 308 6.32 -7.71 18.92
CA LEU A 308 4.93 -7.39 19.24
C LEU A 308 4.82 -5.97 19.76
N PRO A 309 3.89 -5.14 19.23
CA PRO A 309 3.67 -3.78 19.73
C PRO A 309 2.81 -3.83 20.99
N VAL A 310 3.41 -3.50 22.14
CA VAL A 310 2.78 -3.57 23.46
C VAL A 310 3.05 -2.27 24.22
N GLY A 311 2.02 -1.58 24.67
CA GLY A 311 2.17 -0.36 25.48
C GLY A 311 2.95 0.76 24.78
N GLY A 312 2.79 0.90 23.47
CA GLY A 312 3.48 1.91 22.66
C GLY A 312 4.90 1.54 22.23
N LYS A 313 5.47 0.45 22.75
CA LYS A 313 6.82 -0.06 22.41
C LYS A 313 6.74 -1.37 21.66
N TRP A 314 7.82 -1.74 20.97
CA TRP A 314 7.97 -3.05 20.36
C TRP A 314 8.70 -3.98 21.31
N MET A 315 8.09 -5.12 21.61
CA MET A 315 8.66 -6.17 22.44
C MET A 315 9.21 -7.28 21.55
N PRO A 316 10.54 -7.48 21.47
CA PRO A 316 11.13 -8.59 20.73
C PRO A 316 10.96 -9.89 21.51
N ILE A 317 10.61 -10.95 20.80
CA ILE A 317 10.51 -12.33 21.28
C ILE A 317 11.48 -13.15 20.46
N ARG A 318 12.54 -13.64 21.08
CA ARG A 318 13.55 -14.52 20.47
C ARG A 318 13.28 -15.96 20.88
N TYR A 319 13.30 -16.87 19.91
CA TYR A 319 13.04 -18.29 20.15
C TYR A 319 13.73 -19.13 19.08
N ARG A 320 13.69 -20.45 19.20
CA ARG A 320 14.23 -21.37 18.21
C ARG A 320 13.12 -22.08 17.44
N VAL A 321 13.45 -22.60 16.26
CA VAL A 321 12.50 -23.34 15.41
C VAL A 321 11.92 -24.55 16.12
N GLU A 322 12.71 -25.17 17.01
CA GLU A 322 12.37 -26.37 17.78
C GLU A 322 11.54 -26.07 19.04
N ASP A 323 11.47 -24.81 19.46
CA ASP A 323 10.77 -24.44 20.71
C ASP A 323 9.25 -24.69 20.58
N ASP A 324 8.67 -25.26 21.60
CA ASP A 324 7.22 -25.46 21.76
C ASP A 324 6.72 -24.72 23.00
N PHE A 325 6.30 -23.47 22.85
CA PHE A 325 5.79 -22.61 23.92
C PHE A 325 4.61 -23.22 24.70
N LYS A 326 4.10 -24.36 24.27
CA LYS A 326 3.07 -25.11 25.01
C LYS A 326 3.69 -25.95 26.16
N THR A 327 4.93 -26.42 25.99
CA THR A 327 5.56 -27.40 26.87
C THR A 327 6.88 -26.95 27.48
N ASP A 328 7.56 -25.94 26.91
CA ASP A 328 8.90 -25.49 27.30
C ASP A 328 8.94 -24.33 28.32
N GLY A 329 7.76 -23.87 28.78
CA GLY A 329 7.65 -22.77 29.74
C GLY A 329 7.88 -21.38 29.20
N LYS A 330 8.26 -21.25 27.93
CA LYS A 330 8.55 -19.94 27.30
C LYS A 330 7.34 -19.01 27.19
N TRP A 331 6.15 -19.58 27.12
CA TRP A 331 4.91 -18.77 27.13
C TRP A 331 4.77 -17.96 28.42
N GLU A 332 5.11 -18.56 29.54
CA GLU A 332 5.10 -17.96 30.88
C GLU A 332 6.30 -17.04 31.08
N GLU A 333 7.49 -17.44 30.61
CA GLU A 333 8.74 -16.65 30.66
C GLU A 333 8.56 -15.28 29.98
N TYR A 334 7.98 -15.23 28.78
CA TYR A 334 7.68 -13.98 28.08
C TYR A 334 6.39 -13.30 28.57
N GLY A 335 5.69 -13.84 29.55
CA GLY A 335 4.42 -13.31 30.04
C GLY A 335 3.36 -13.18 28.93
N MET A 336 3.39 -14.09 27.94
CA MET A 336 2.60 -14.01 26.70
C MET A 336 1.10 -13.86 26.96
N GLY A 337 0.58 -14.45 28.02
CA GLY A 337 -0.83 -14.31 28.42
C GLY A 337 -1.25 -12.87 28.70
N ALA A 338 -0.38 -12.07 29.30
CA ALA A 338 -0.60 -10.65 29.55
C ALA A 338 -0.27 -9.80 28.31
N VAL A 339 0.80 -10.15 27.61
CA VAL A 339 1.25 -9.50 26.36
C VAL A 339 0.14 -9.53 25.33
N MET A 340 -0.45 -10.69 25.04
CA MET A 340 -1.51 -10.85 24.05
C MET A 340 -2.74 -9.97 24.32
N LYS A 341 -3.05 -9.67 25.58
CA LYS A 341 -4.15 -8.77 25.94
C LYS A 341 -3.90 -7.30 25.57
N LYS A 342 -2.62 -6.91 25.44
CA LYS A 342 -2.17 -5.52 25.25
C LYS A 342 -1.59 -5.24 23.86
N VAL A 343 -1.56 -6.24 22.96
CA VAL A 343 -1.03 -6.07 21.58
C VAL A 343 -1.85 -5.03 20.82
N ASP A 344 -1.14 -4.09 20.21
CA ASP A 344 -1.72 -3.14 19.25
C ASP A 344 -1.75 -3.76 17.85
N HIS A 345 -2.88 -4.37 17.52
CA HIS A 345 -3.08 -5.03 16.23
C HIS A 345 -3.03 -4.07 15.04
N ARG A 346 -3.29 -2.76 15.22
CA ARG A 346 -3.18 -1.77 14.12
C ARG A 346 -1.74 -1.61 13.69
N ARG A 347 -0.81 -1.52 14.65
CA ARG A 347 0.63 -1.45 14.35
C ARG A 347 1.17 -2.73 13.71
N LEU A 348 0.70 -3.92 14.16
CA LEU A 348 1.05 -5.18 13.48
C LEU A 348 0.57 -5.22 12.03
N LEU A 349 -0.66 -4.79 11.79
CA LEU A 349 -1.23 -4.76 10.44
C LEU A 349 -0.55 -3.72 9.54
N ALA A 350 -0.17 -2.58 10.09
CA ALA A 350 0.61 -1.59 9.36
C ALA A 350 1.93 -2.18 8.87
N LEU A 351 2.68 -2.89 9.73
CA LEU A 351 3.91 -3.59 9.32
C LEU A 351 3.63 -4.72 8.32
N ARG A 352 2.57 -5.49 8.51
CA ARG A 352 2.18 -6.56 7.58
C ARG A 352 1.81 -6.02 6.21
N GLY A 353 1.15 -4.87 6.15
CA GLY A 353 0.89 -4.12 4.92
C GLY A 353 2.11 -3.42 4.34
N GLY A 354 3.33 -3.75 4.80
CA GLY A 354 4.58 -3.19 4.29
C GLY A 354 5.08 -1.96 5.06
N GLY A 355 4.58 -1.69 6.25
CA GLY A 355 4.95 -0.55 7.09
C GLY A 355 3.99 0.63 6.96
N GLU A 356 4.26 1.68 7.72
CA GLU A 356 3.53 2.94 7.59
C GLU A 356 3.73 3.53 6.19
N PRO A 357 2.67 4.05 5.57
CA PRO A 357 2.81 4.68 4.27
C PRO A 357 3.67 5.94 4.39
N VAL A 358 4.58 6.10 3.46
CA VAL A 358 5.35 7.34 3.30
C VAL A 358 4.49 8.32 2.50
N SER A 359 4.17 9.46 3.12
CA SER A 359 3.48 10.57 2.46
C SER A 359 4.45 11.74 2.26
N VAL A 360 4.44 12.30 1.06
CA VAL A 360 5.24 13.47 0.69
C VAL A 360 4.31 14.49 0.05
N GLU A 361 4.32 15.71 0.59
CA GLU A 361 3.58 16.83 0.03
C GLU A 361 4.55 17.94 -0.31
N LEU A 362 4.58 18.37 -1.58
CA LEU A 362 5.45 19.42 -2.06
C LEU A 362 4.65 20.62 -2.56
N PRO A 363 5.18 21.87 -2.34
CA PRO A 363 4.66 23.06 -2.95
C PRO A 363 4.98 23.07 -4.45
N LEU A 364 4.37 23.99 -5.19
CA LEU A 364 4.80 24.35 -6.53
C LEU A 364 5.84 25.48 -6.48
N ARG A 365 6.32 25.93 -7.64
CA ARG A 365 7.25 27.02 -7.72
C ARG A 365 6.75 28.14 -8.64
N ILE A 366 7.08 29.39 -8.31
CA ILE A 366 6.99 30.53 -9.24
C ILE A 366 8.43 30.93 -9.58
N ASP A 367 8.76 31.02 -10.87
CA ASP A 367 10.00 31.61 -11.36
C ASP A 367 9.78 33.09 -11.62
N PHE A 368 10.55 33.93 -10.93
CA PHE A 368 10.51 35.38 -11.10
C PHE A 368 11.39 35.84 -12.25
N ALA A 369 12.57 35.20 -12.39
CA ALA A 369 13.50 35.44 -13.49
C ALA A 369 14.49 34.27 -13.65
N GLY A 370 15.15 34.18 -14.81
CA GLY A 370 16.28 33.29 -15.09
C GLY A 370 15.92 31.96 -15.73
N GLY A 371 14.63 31.58 -15.82
CA GLY A 371 14.23 30.33 -16.46
C GLY A 371 14.78 30.22 -17.89
N TRP A 372 14.96 29.01 -18.39
CA TRP A 372 15.72 28.57 -19.56
C TRP A 372 17.24 28.48 -19.35
N SER A 373 17.86 29.34 -18.53
CA SER A 373 19.30 29.26 -18.27
C SER A 373 19.70 27.94 -17.59
N ASP A 374 18.79 27.28 -16.90
CA ASP A 374 18.96 26.02 -16.18
C ASP A 374 18.81 24.76 -17.06
N THR A 375 18.41 24.95 -18.32
CA THR A 375 18.02 23.83 -19.21
C THR A 375 19.23 23.32 -20.01
N PRO A 376 19.48 22.00 -20.06
CA PRO A 376 20.51 21.43 -20.94
C PRO A 376 20.18 21.61 -22.43
N PRO A 377 21.19 21.87 -23.28
CA PRO A 377 22.60 22.00 -23.02
C PRO A 377 23.02 23.39 -22.54
N ILE A 378 22.13 24.38 -22.48
CA ILE A 378 22.43 25.77 -22.14
C ILE A 378 23.19 25.88 -20.82
N CYS A 379 22.70 25.22 -19.78
CA CYS A 379 23.36 25.25 -18.48
C CYS A 379 24.72 24.55 -18.48
N PHE A 380 24.95 23.60 -19.38
CA PHE A 380 26.26 22.96 -19.52
C PHE A 380 27.31 23.88 -20.10
N GLU A 381 26.89 24.77 -21.02
CA GLU A 381 27.79 25.71 -21.67
C GLU A 381 28.01 27.01 -20.86
N MET A 382 26.94 27.52 -20.25
CA MET A 382 26.94 28.86 -19.66
C MET A 382 26.67 28.90 -18.16
N GLY A 383 26.37 27.74 -17.54
CA GLY A 383 25.76 27.69 -16.21
C GLY A 383 24.37 28.29 -16.17
N GLY A 384 23.59 27.95 -15.15
CA GLY A 384 22.24 28.47 -14.94
C GLY A 384 22.16 29.43 -13.76
N THR A 385 21.24 30.38 -13.80
CA THR A 385 20.89 31.26 -12.67
C THR A 385 19.40 31.52 -12.70
N VAL A 386 18.68 31.09 -11.65
CA VAL A 386 17.21 31.21 -11.55
C VAL A 386 16.81 31.70 -10.16
N PHE A 387 15.99 32.75 -10.11
CA PHE A 387 15.33 33.22 -8.90
C PHE A 387 13.90 32.71 -8.88
N ASN A 388 13.56 31.87 -7.89
CA ASN A 388 12.24 31.32 -7.73
C ASN A 388 11.81 31.25 -6.26
N ALA A 389 10.53 30.96 -6.02
CA ALA A 389 10.00 30.67 -4.69
C ALA A 389 9.09 29.46 -4.72
N ALA A 390 9.22 28.64 -3.67
CA ALA A 390 8.24 27.61 -3.36
C ALA A 390 6.95 28.25 -2.90
N VAL A 391 5.80 27.80 -3.44
CA VAL A 391 4.49 28.39 -3.12
C VAL A 391 3.43 27.34 -2.84
N LYS A 392 2.64 27.57 -1.81
CA LYS A 392 1.36 26.91 -1.60
C LYS A 392 0.29 27.57 -2.48
N LEU A 393 -0.69 26.80 -2.92
CA LEU A 393 -1.87 27.30 -3.59
C LEU A 393 -3.11 27.07 -2.75
N ASN A 394 -3.93 28.11 -2.58
CA ASN A 394 -5.15 28.05 -1.76
C ASN A 394 -4.89 27.45 -0.35
N GLY A 395 -3.74 27.80 0.24
CA GLY A 395 -3.32 27.36 1.58
C GLY A 395 -2.75 25.94 1.67
N ALA A 396 -2.64 25.19 0.55
CA ALA A 396 -2.18 23.82 0.54
C ALA A 396 -0.94 23.60 -0.34
N ARG A 397 -0.18 22.53 -0.07
CA ARG A 397 0.84 21.98 -0.96
C ARG A 397 0.14 21.07 -1.96
N PRO A 398 0.08 21.43 -3.25
CA PRO A 398 -0.83 20.75 -4.18
C PRO A 398 -0.31 19.42 -4.72
N VAL A 399 1.00 19.15 -4.61
CA VAL A 399 1.59 17.88 -5.07
C VAL A 399 1.62 16.91 -3.91
N LYS A 400 0.96 15.76 -4.07
CA LYS A 400 0.86 14.73 -3.02
C LYS A 400 1.21 13.37 -3.58
N VAL A 401 2.07 12.67 -2.86
CA VAL A 401 2.47 11.28 -3.14
C VAL A 401 2.36 10.48 -1.87
N ARG A 402 1.74 9.32 -1.96
CA ARG A 402 1.70 8.34 -0.89
C ARG A 402 2.18 7.00 -1.43
N VAL A 403 3.17 6.40 -0.77
CA VAL A 403 3.73 5.11 -1.12
C VAL A 403 3.65 4.19 0.08
N ARG A 404 3.16 2.98 -0.12
CA ARG A 404 3.10 1.92 0.88
C ARG A 404 3.68 0.64 0.30
N ARG A 405 4.47 -0.09 1.06
CA ARG A 405 4.87 -1.46 0.67
C ARG A 405 3.68 -2.39 0.73
N ILE A 406 3.65 -3.35 -0.19
CA ILE A 406 2.69 -4.46 -0.19
C ILE A 406 3.45 -5.78 -0.35
N LEU A 407 2.86 -6.87 0.12
CA LEU A 407 3.46 -8.20 0.02
C LEU A 407 3.42 -8.76 -1.40
N ASP A 408 2.41 -8.37 -2.17
CA ASP A 408 2.26 -8.78 -3.57
C ASP A 408 3.45 -8.26 -4.38
N ARG A 409 3.95 -9.07 -5.31
CA ARG A 409 5.05 -8.69 -6.21
C ARG A 409 4.50 -7.86 -7.39
N GLU A 410 3.86 -6.75 -7.08
CA GLU A 410 3.28 -5.83 -8.05
C GLU A 410 3.36 -4.38 -7.55
N VAL A 411 3.33 -3.44 -8.47
CA VAL A 411 3.16 -2.02 -8.16
C VAL A 411 1.78 -1.59 -8.60
N ARG A 412 0.94 -1.23 -7.64
CA ARG A 412 -0.38 -0.62 -7.88
C ARG A 412 -0.22 0.88 -7.91
N VAL A 413 -0.68 1.51 -8.96
CA VAL A 413 -0.60 2.96 -9.13
C VAL A 413 -1.99 3.53 -9.30
N GLU A 414 -2.31 4.54 -8.51
CA GLU A 414 -3.53 5.34 -8.62
C GLU A 414 -3.17 6.82 -8.81
N SER A 415 -3.78 7.46 -9.80
CA SER A 415 -3.70 8.90 -10.01
C SER A 415 -5.09 9.49 -9.81
N ALA A 416 -5.29 10.15 -8.67
CA ALA A 416 -6.60 10.69 -8.29
C ALA A 416 -7.06 11.82 -9.22
N ASP A 417 -6.14 12.68 -9.69
CA ASP A 417 -6.41 13.79 -10.60
C ASP A 417 -6.69 13.33 -12.05
N LEU A 418 -6.24 12.13 -12.43
CA LEU A 418 -6.53 11.50 -13.73
C LEU A 418 -7.73 10.57 -13.69
N GLY A 419 -8.15 10.12 -12.51
CA GLY A 419 -9.13 9.04 -12.34
C GLY A 419 -8.66 7.73 -12.98
N ARG A 420 -7.35 7.44 -12.94
CA ARG A 420 -6.74 6.26 -13.56
C ARG A 420 -5.99 5.42 -12.54
N SER A 421 -6.03 4.12 -12.76
CA SER A 421 -5.22 3.15 -12.00
C SER A 421 -4.58 2.13 -12.94
N CYS A 422 -3.45 1.56 -12.53
CA CYS A 422 -2.82 0.44 -13.20
C CYS A 422 -2.08 -0.45 -12.20
N THR A 423 -1.82 -1.69 -12.62
CA THR A 423 -0.98 -2.64 -11.88
C THR A 423 0.17 -3.08 -12.77
N ILE A 424 1.39 -3.06 -12.25
CA ILE A 424 2.63 -3.46 -12.91
C ILE A 424 3.19 -4.66 -12.15
N SER A 425 3.25 -5.81 -12.77
CA SER A 425 3.73 -7.06 -12.16
C SER A 425 5.06 -7.57 -12.74
N ASP A 426 5.61 -6.86 -13.74
CA ASP A 426 6.84 -7.27 -14.43
C ASP A 426 7.89 -6.14 -14.41
N MET A 427 9.12 -6.47 -14.01
CA MET A 427 10.26 -5.55 -14.07
C MET A 427 10.61 -5.12 -15.50
N ALA A 428 10.32 -5.95 -16.50
CA ALA A 428 10.52 -5.57 -17.89
C ALA A 428 9.65 -4.36 -18.28
N CYS A 429 8.41 -4.28 -17.79
CA CYS A 429 7.53 -3.12 -17.99
C CYS A 429 8.06 -1.85 -17.32
N ILE A 430 8.75 -1.98 -16.17
CA ILE A 430 9.37 -0.84 -15.47
C ILE A 430 10.60 -0.35 -16.22
N ARG A 431 11.44 -1.26 -16.73
CA ARG A 431 12.71 -0.95 -17.41
C ARG A 431 12.57 -0.66 -18.90
N ALA A 432 11.43 -0.95 -19.50
CA ALA A 432 11.18 -0.66 -20.91
C ALA A 432 11.35 0.82 -21.24
N PRO A 433 11.73 1.18 -22.47
CA PRO A 433 11.70 2.56 -22.94
C PRO A 433 10.34 3.22 -22.67
N LYS A 434 10.33 4.46 -22.19
CA LYS A 434 9.09 5.11 -21.79
C LYS A 434 8.37 5.67 -23.00
N ASP A 435 7.10 5.29 -23.17
CA ASP A 435 6.20 5.93 -24.12
C ASP A 435 5.72 7.27 -23.54
N PRO A 436 5.92 8.38 -24.23
CA PRO A 436 5.43 9.69 -23.78
C PRO A 436 3.90 9.79 -23.60
N SER A 437 3.14 8.89 -24.21
CA SER A 437 1.68 8.80 -24.08
C SER A 437 1.24 7.96 -22.86
N ASP A 438 2.15 7.19 -22.25
CA ASP A 438 1.87 6.40 -21.07
C ASP A 438 1.73 7.30 -19.84
N TRP A 439 0.52 7.39 -19.31
CA TRP A 439 0.24 8.18 -18.11
C TRP A 439 1.03 7.73 -16.86
N CYS A 440 1.48 6.47 -16.86
CA CYS A 440 2.25 5.87 -15.77
C CYS A 440 3.76 6.00 -15.98
N ALA A 441 4.23 6.63 -17.10
CA ALA A 441 5.64 6.76 -17.43
C ALA A 441 6.46 7.41 -16.29
N LEU A 442 5.90 8.43 -15.63
CA LEU A 442 6.54 9.12 -14.50
C LEU A 442 6.86 8.16 -13.35
N VAL A 443 5.89 7.31 -12.98
CA VAL A 443 6.06 6.33 -11.89
C VAL A 443 7.06 5.25 -12.30
N LYS A 444 6.97 4.71 -13.52
CA LYS A 444 7.93 3.72 -14.05
C LYS A 444 9.36 4.29 -14.06
N SER A 445 9.53 5.54 -14.48
CA SER A 445 10.85 6.20 -14.47
C SER A 445 11.36 6.42 -13.05
N ALA A 446 10.51 6.82 -12.10
CA ALA A 446 10.90 6.96 -10.70
C ALA A 446 11.35 5.61 -10.10
N LEU A 447 10.64 4.52 -10.38
CA LEU A 447 11.03 3.17 -9.97
C LEU A 447 12.37 2.74 -10.59
N THR A 448 12.62 3.10 -11.86
CA THR A 448 13.90 2.82 -12.54
C THR A 448 15.07 3.54 -11.88
N VAL A 449 14.96 4.86 -11.67
CA VAL A 449 16.08 5.67 -11.14
C VAL A 449 16.33 5.46 -9.64
N THR A 450 15.39 4.87 -8.92
CA THR A 450 15.54 4.49 -7.50
C THR A 450 15.92 3.04 -7.30
N ASP A 451 16.27 2.30 -8.36
CA ASP A 451 16.67 0.88 -8.35
C ASP A 451 15.64 -0.02 -7.64
N PHE A 452 14.36 0.20 -7.94
CA PHE A 452 13.29 -0.64 -7.40
C PHE A 452 13.40 -2.07 -7.91
N SER A 453 13.14 -3.05 -7.02
CA SER A 453 12.98 -4.46 -7.37
C SER A 453 11.86 -5.10 -6.56
N PHE A 454 11.27 -6.19 -7.09
CA PHE A 454 10.23 -6.98 -6.39
C PHE A 454 10.79 -7.96 -5.33
N GLU A 455 12.08 -7.94 -5.02
CA GLU A 455 12.67 -8.84 -4.03
C GLU A 455 12.06 -8.67 -2.63
N ASN A 456 11.66 -7.43 -2.30
CA ASN A 456 11.07 -7.07 -1.02
C ASN A 456 9.55 -6.80 -1.10
N GLY A 457 8.83 -7.48 -2.02
CA GLY A 457 7.43 -7.23 -2.29
C GLY A 457 7.20 -6.10 -3.29
N GLY A 458 5.99 -5.57 -3.33
CA GLY A 458 5.59 -4.50 -4.23
C GLY A 458 5.29 -3.18 -3.54
N LEU A 459 4.63 -2.30 -4.26
CA LEU A 459 4.25 -0.97 -3.79
C LEU A 459 2.81 -0.63 -4.16
N ASP A 460 2.14 0.08 -3.29
CA ASP A 460 0.87 0.76 -3.51
C ASP A 460 1.17 2.26 -3.54
N ILE A 461 1.01 2.89 -4.70
CA ILE A 461 1.42 4.27 -4.97
C ILE A 461 0.18 5.09 -5.35
N SER A 462 -0.12 6.12 -4.57
CA SER A 462 -1.14 7.11 -4.90
C SER A 462 -0.47 8.45 -5.17
N ILE A 463 -0.80 9.05 -6.32
CA ILE A 463 -0.29 10.35 -6.75
C ILE A 463 -1.44 11.31 -7.06
N SER A 464 -1.25 12.58 -6.74
CA SER A 464 -2.17 13.64 -7.15
C SER A 464 -1.48 15.00 -7.25
N ALA A 465 -2.02 15.84 -8.13
CA ALA A 465 -1.60 17.23 -8.22
C ALA A 465 -2.86 18.11 -8.37
N ASP A 466 -3.20 18.82 -7.30
CA ASP A 466 -4.39 19.70 -7.27
C ASP A 466 -4.12 21.05 -7.95
N VAL A 467 -3.86 20.96 -9.28
CA VAL A 467 -3.54 22.11 -10.11
C VAL A 467 -3.88 21.83 -11.58
N PRO A 468 -4.31 22.80 -12.38
CA PRO A 468 -4.57 22.60 -13.78
C PRO A 468 -3.35 22.04 -14.52
N LYS A 469 -3.55 21.01 -15.37
CA LYS A 469 -2.48 20.48 -16.21
C LYS A 469 -1.94 21.53 -17.16
N GLY A 470 -0.61 21.52 -17.36
CA GLY A 470 0.07 22.54 -18.17
C GLY A 470 0.10 23.90 -17.47
N SER A 471 0.15 23.90 -16.15
CA SER A 471 0.19 25.07 -15.28
C SER A 471 1.41 25.97 -15.49
N GLY A 472 2.52 25.42 -15.95
CA GLY A 472 3.80 26.12 -16.04
C GLY A 472 4.53 26.27 -14.70
N MET A 473 4.05 25.65 -13.62
CA MET A 473 4.61 25.78 -12.27
C MET A 473 5.47 24.57 -11.86
N GLY A 474 6.02 23.81 -12.80
CA GLY A 474 6.90 22.68 -12.53
C GLY A 474 6.20 21.42 -12.02
N THR A 475 4.87 21.29 -12.16
CA THR A 475 4.06 20.23 -11.55
C THR A 475 4.58 18.82 -11.82
N SER A 476 4.99 18.52 -13.06
CA SER A 476 5.48 17.17 -13.43
C SER A 476 6.80 16.83 -12.73
N SER A 477 7.75 17.75 -12.79
CA SER A 477 9.08 17.60 -12.19
C SER A 477 8.99 17.52 -10.65
N ILE A 478 8.12 18.35 -10.05
CA ILE A 478 7.90 18.36 -8.60
C ILE A 478 7.19 17.06 -8.16
N LEU A 479 6.25 16.54 -8.97
CA LEU A 479 5.63 15.23 -8.71
C LEU A 479 6.66 14.10 -8.80
N GLY A 480 7.57 14.16 -9.78
CA GLY A 480 8.72 13.27 -9.88
C GLY A 480 9.63 13.33 -8.64
N ALA A 481 9.93 14.54 -8.16
CA ALA A 481 10.72 14.75 -6.94
C ALA A 481 10.02 14.20 -5.69
N ALA A 482 8.70 14.38 -5.57
CA ALA A 482 7.91 13.80 -4.49
C ALA A 482 7.92 12.27 -4.53
N LEU A 483 7.77 11.67 -5.71
CA LEU A 483 7.86 10.21 -5.92
C LEU A 483 9.25 9.69 -5.53
N VAL A 484 10.32 10.29 -6.04
CA VAL A 484 11.70 9.90 -5.71
C VAL A 484 11.93 10.01 -4.20
N THR A 485 11.49 11.11 -3.57
CA THR A 485 11.60 11.28 -2.11
C THR A 485 10.86 10.17 -1.36
N ALA A 486 9.64 9.85 -1.77
CA ALA A 486 8.85 8.81 -1.11
C ALA A 486 9.47 7.41 -1.31
N LEU A 487 9.97 7.10 -2.51
CA LEU A 487 10.63 5.83 -2.83
C LEU A 487 11.96 5.66 -2.09
N GLU A 488 12.77 6.71 -1.99
CA GLU A 488 14.00 6.69 -1.19
C GLU A 488 13.68 6.46 0.30
N ARG A 489 12.71 7.17 0.85
CA ARG A 489 12.30 7.01 2.26
C ARG A 489 11.74 5.63 2.55
N ILE A 490 10.89 5.08 1.67
CA ILE A 490 10.34 3.74 1.89
C ILE A 490 11.40 2.64 1.73
N ALA A 491 12.47 2.92 0.98
CA ALA A 491 13.65 2.07 0.89
C ALA A 491 14.61 2.24 2.10
N GLY A 492 14.26 3.08 3.08
CA GLY A 492 15.08 3.36 4.26
C GLY A 492 16.27 4.29 3.99
N ARG A 493 16.27 5.00 2.86
CA ARG A 493 17.33 5.94 2.50
C ARG A 493 16.86 7.37 2.72
N ASP A 494 17.58 8.14 3.50
CA ASP A 494 17.30 9.58 3.65
C ASP A 494 18.11 10.35 2.59
N ALA A 495 17.43 10.65 1.48
CA ALA A 495 18.03 11.39 0.39
C ALA A 495 17.79 12.89 0.58
N GLY A 496 18.85 13.64 0.81
CA GLY A 496 18.80 15.11 0.81
C GLY A 496 18.37 15.67 -0.56
N TRP A 497 17.90 16.91 -0.59
CA TRP A 497 17.35 17.56 -1.79
C TRP A 497 18.27 17.50 -3.03
N ARG A 498 19.60 17.55 -2.84
CA ARG A 498 20.57 17.45 -3.96
C ARG A 498 20.49 16.09 -4.66
N LYS A 499 20.44 15.01 -3.89
CA LYS A 499 20.29 13.65 -4.44
C LYS A 499 18.92 13.48 -5.11
N VAL A 500 17.86 13.95 -4.47
CA VAL A 500 16.51 13.88 -5.04
C VAL A 500 16.43 14.66 -6.35
N SER A 501 17.00 15.88 -6.40
CA SER A 501 17.05 16.68 -7.63
C SER A 501 17.82 15.97 -8.75
N ALA A 502 18.97 15.39 -8.46
CA ALA A 502 19.75 14.63 -9.44
C ALA A 502 18.98 13.39 -9.97
N LEU A 503 18.32 12.64 -9.09
CA LEU A 503 17.48 11.49 -9.50
C LEU A 503 16.27 11.95 -10.31
N THR A 504 15.68 13.12 -10.01
CA THR A 504 14.57 13.68 -10.78
C THR A 504 15.01 14.10 -12.19
N LEU A 505 16.19 14.68 -12.33
CA LEU A 505 16.77 14.96 -13.66
C LEU A 505 16.99 13.67 -14.47
N ALA A 506 17.49 12.61 -13.82
CA ALA A 506 17.64 11.31 -14.44
C ALA A 506 16.28 10.71 -14.87
N LEU A 507 15.25 10.86 -14.04
CA LEU A 507 13.88 10.48 -14.34
C LEU A 507 13.33 11.21 -15.58
N GLU A 508 13.54 12.52 -15.67
CA GLU A 508 13.09 13.32 -16.82
C GLU A 508 13.83 12.93 -18.11
N LYS A 509 15.12 12.56 -18.01
CA LYS A 509 15.87 12.00 -19.11
C LYS A 509 15.30 10.67 -19.60
N GLU A 510 14.93 9.77 -18.66
CA GLU A 510 14.24 8.51 -18.99
C GLU A 510 12.91 8.76 -19.71
N MET A 511 12.18 9.81 -19.35
CA MET A 511 10.92 10.23 -19.99
C MET A 511 11.13 11.01 -21.29
N GLN A 512 12.35 11.35 -21.67
CA GLN A 512 12.68 12.17 -22.82
C GLN A 512 12.00 13.57 -22.80
N THR A 513 11.78 14.13 -21.63
CA THR A 513 11.16 15.46 -21.47
C THR A 513 12.17 16.59 -21.48
N GLY A 514 13.40 16.35 -21.07
CA GLY A 514 14.54 17.27 -21.24
C GLY A 514 14.48 18.55 -20.41
N GLY A 515 13.83 18.55 -19.26
CA GLY A 515 13.70 19.72 -18.39
C GLY A 515 15.01 20.16 -17.73
N GLY A 516 15.02 21.38 -17.19
CA GLY A 516 16.09 21.93 -16.36
C GLY A 516 15.90 21.56 -14.88
N TRP A 517 16.81 22.06 -14.03
CA TRP A 517 16.79 21.73 -12.59
C TRP A 517 15.92 22.70 -11.75
N GLN A 518 15.41 23.79 -12.30
CA GLN A 518 14.67 24.81 -11.54
C GLN A 518 13.39 24.28 -10.88
N ASP A 519 12.67 23.39 -11.56
CA ASP A 519 11.34 22.94 -11.15
C ASP A 519 11.41 22.12 -9.87
N GLN A 520 12.18 21.05 -9.88
CA GLN A 520 12.33 20.16 -8.73
C GLN A 520 13.04 20.84 -7.56
N ILE A 521 14.07 21.69 -7.84
CA ILE A 521 14.75 22.43 -6.76
C ILE A 521 13.79 23.44 -6.12
N GLY A 522 13.01 24.16 -6.94
CA GLY A 522 12.02 25.13 -6.46
C GLY A 522 10.89 24.48 -5.63
N GLY A 523 10.53 23.23 -5.90
CA GLY A 523 9.57 22.49 -5.08
C GLY A 523 10.18 21.81 -3.84
N LEU A 524 11.47 21.48 -3.87
CA LEU A 524 12.17 20.80 -2.77
C LEU A 524 12.67 21.75 -1.69
N LEU A 525 13.01 22.98 -2.06
CA LEU A 525 13.54 23.98 -1.14
C LEU A 525 12.43 24.95 -0.70
N PRO A 526 12.26 25.19 0.60
CA PRO A 526 11.30 26.18 1.08
C PRO A 526 11.82 27.61 0.87
N GLY A 527 10.87 28.56 0.80
CA GLY A 527 11.18 29.97 0.72
C GLY A 527 11.50 30.48 -0.68
N ALA A 528 12.05 31.69 -0.77
CA ALA A 528 12.52 32.30 -1.99
C ALA A 528 14.05 32.20 -2.09
N HIS A 529 14.57 31.79 -3.25
CA HIS A 529 16.00 31.51 -3.39
C HIS A 529 16.49 31.68 -4.82
N LEU A 530 17.76 32.14 -4.93
CA LEU A 530 18.52 32.16 -6.16
C LEU A 530 19.36 30.90 -6.26
N VAL A 531 19.16 30.13 -7.32
CA VAL A 531 19.94 28.93 -7.61
C VAL A 531 20.88 29.20 -8.76
N CYS A 532 22.16 28.91 -8.57
CA CYS A 532 23.19 29.10 -9.60
C CYS A 532 23.97 27.81 -9.84
N THR A 533 24.33 27.54 -11.10
CA THR A 533 25.29 26.50 -11.48
C THR A 533 26.43 27.07 -12.31
N LYS A 534 27.58 26.41 -12.24
CA LYS A 534 28.70 26.71 -13.14
C LYS A 534 28.55 25.94 -14.46
N PRO A 535 29.19 26.41 -15.56
CA PRO A 535 29.34 25.61 -16.77
C PRO A 535 29.94 24.22 -16.47
N GLY A 536 29.47 23.20 -17.17
CA GLY A 536 29.90 21.81 -17.03
C GLY A 536 28.74 20.83 -17.12
N ILE A 537 29.01 19.59 -17.54
CA ILE A 537 28.03 18.52 -17.62
C ILE A 537 27.48 18.16 -16.22
N ARG A 538 28.37 18.18 -15.22
CA ARG A 538 27.99 17.96 -13.83
C ARG A 538 27.50 19.28 -13.23
N GLN A 539 26.18 19.38 -13.08
CA GLN A 539 25.54 20.55 -12.48
C GLN A 539 25.53 20.41 -10.95
N GLU A 540 26.21 21.33 -10.26
CA GLU A 540 26.23 21.41 -8.80
C GLU A 540 25.55 22.72 -8.36
N PRO A 541 24.26 22.67 -7.98
CA PRO A 541 23.49 23.85 -7.62
C PRO A 541 24.00 24.50 -6.32
N ALA A 542 24.38 25.78 -6.40
CA ALA A 542 24.59 26.64 -5.25
C ALA A 542 23.32 27.46 -4.99
N VAL A 543 22.90 27.53 -3.74
CA VAL A 543 21.65 28.17 -3.34
C VAL A 543 21.95 29.37 -2.44
N ARG A 544 21.47 30.55 -2.82
CA ARG A 544 21.40 31.76 -1.99
C ARG A 544 19.94 31.96 -1.57
N ARG A 545 19.67 32.15 -0.30
CA ARG A 545 18.34 32.46 0.24
C ARG A 545 18.27 33.93 0.59
N LEU A 546 17.07 34.50 0.54
CA LEU A 546 16.83 35.80 1.13
C LEU A 546 17.11 35.75 2.64
N SER A 547 17.60 36.84 3.20
CA SER A 547 17.70 36.99 4.65
C SER A 547 16.29 36.89 5.27
N PRO A 548 16.14 36.42 6.52
CA PRO A 548 14.83 36.25 7.14
C PRO A 548 13.95 37.51 7.10
N ASN A 549 14.55 38.69 7.27
CA ASN A 549 13.84 39.97 7.20
C ASN A 549 13.40 40.30 5.76
N ALA A 550 14.28 40.08 4.79
CA ALA A 550 13.96 40.28 3.37
C ALA A 550 12.89 39.30 2.90
N GLU A 551 12.97 38.04 3.31
CA GLU A 551 11.93 37.04 2.94
C GLU A 551 10.56 37.41 3.51
N ALA A 552 10.51 37.89 4.77
CA ALA A 552 9.25 38.34 5.37
C ALA A 552 8.69 39.59 4.66
N ALA A 553 9.54 40.56 4.31
CA ALA A 553 9.17 41.74 3.56
C ALA A 553 8.70 41.40 2.13
N PHE A 554 9.39 40.47 1.45
CA PHE A 554 9.02 39.98 0.13
C PHE A 554 7.70 39.25 0.16
N ALA A 555 7.47 38.38 1.15
CA ALA A 555 6.19 37.71 1.32
C ALA A 555 5.03 38.70 1.56
N ALA A 556 5.24 39.74 2.36
CA ALA A 556 4.27 40.81 2.58
C ALA A 556 3.97 41.61 1.29
N PHE A 557 4.98 41.98 0.55
CA PHE A 557 4.85 42.63 -0.76
C PHE A 557 4.04 41.79 -1.75
N LEU A 558 4.36 40.49 -1.88
CA LEU A 558 3.64 39.57 -2.76
C LEU A 558 2.16 39.43 -2.31
N LYS A 559 1.93 39.30 -1.02
CA LYS A 559 0.57 39.22 -0.45
C LYS A 559 -0.24 40.48 -0.77
N GLU A 560 0.36 41.63 -0.67
CA GLU A 560 -0.31 42.91 -0.92
C GLU A 560 -0.57 43.14 -2.42
N ARG A 561 0.44 42.90 -3.28
CA ARG A 561 0.42 43.38 -4.66
C ARG A 561 0.39 42.30 -5.72
N ALA A 562 0.81 41.07 -5.44
CA ALA A 562 0.88 40.03 -6.46
C ALA A 562 -0.41 39.24 -6.65
N LEU A 563 -0.61 38.73 -7.86
CA LEU A 563 -1.71 37.88 -8.31
C LEU A 563 -1.15 36.71 -9.10
N LEU A 564 -1.81 35.57 -8.98
CA LEU A 564 -1.54 34.40 -9.79
C LEU A 564 -2.83 34.04 -10.57
N TYR A 565 -2.79 34.23 -11.89
CA TYR A 565 -3.94 34.03 -12.77
C TYR A 565 -3.69 32.87 -13.73
N PHE A 566 -4.56 31.86 -13.71
CA PHE A 566 -4.55 30.80 -14.70
C PHE A 566 -5.22 31.30 -15.98
N THR A 567 -4.48 31.32 -17.08
CA THR A 567 -4.95 31.88 -18.37
C THR A 567 -6.06 31.06 -19.01
N GLY A 568 -6.41 29.89 -18.46
CA GLY A 568 -7.41 28.98 -19.06
C GLY A 568 -6.88 28.16 -20.24
N ARG A 569 -5.65 28.39 -20.68
CA ARG A 569 -5.03 27.69 -21.81
C ARG A 569 -3.94 26.76 -21.30
N LYS A 570 -4.02 25.49 -21.70
CA LYS A 570 -2.99 24.48 -21.44
C LYS A 570 -1.97 24.49 -22.55
N ARG A 571 -0.68 24.41 -22.22
CA ARG A 571 0.38 24.21 -23.22
C ARG A 571 1.36 23.15 -22.73
N MET A 572 1.90 22.39 -23.68
CA MET A 572 2.95 21.41 -23.38
C MET A 572 4.33 22.07 -23.48
N ALA A 573 5.05 22.13 -22.35
CA ALA A 573 6.39 22.72 -22.26
C ALA A 573 7.38 22.11 -23.28
N ARG A 574 7.22 20.85 -23.64
CA ARG A 574 8.07 20.12 -24.61
C ARG A 574 8.16 20.79 -25.99
N ASN A 575 7.07 21.40 -26.46
CA ASN A 575 7.08 22.07 -27.78
C ASN A 575 7.86 23.37 -27.76
N VAL A 576 7.78 24.12 -26.65
CA VAL A 576 8.54 25.38 -26.46
C VAL A 576 10.03 25.06 -26.29
N LEU A 577 10.36 24.04 -25.52
CA LEU A 577 11.74 23.60 -25.33
C LEU A 577 12.44 23.27 -26.64
N ARG A 578 11.76 22.57 -27.55
CA ARG A 578 12.32 22.30 -28.90
C ARG A 578 12.60 23.56 -29.68
N GLY A 579 11.69 24.55 -29.63
CA GLY A 579 11.87 25.86 -30.30
C GLY A 579 13.08 26.60 -29.74
N VAL A 580 13.22 26.67 -28.42
CA VAL A 580 14.38 27.32 -27.76
C VAL A 580 15.69 26.63 -28.13
N LEU A 581 15.73 25.30 -28.07
CA LEU A 581 16.96 24.56 -28.41
C LEU A 581 17.33 24.71 -29.90
N ALA A 582 16.35 24.71 -30.80
CA ALA A 582 16.59 24.96 -32.21
C ALA A 582 17.14 26.37 -32.42
N PHE A 583 16.52 27.40 -31.82
CA PHE A 583 17.00 28.79 -31.91
C PHE A 583 18.43 28.95 -31.40
N VAL A 584 18.78 28.33 -30.27
CA VAL A 584 20.15 28.34 -29.69
C VAL A 584 21.14 27.63 -30.62
N ALA A 585 20.75 26.50 -31.23
CA ALA A 585 21.58 25.75 -32.17
C ALA A 585 21.81 26.50 -33.50
N GLU A 586 20.79 27.19 -33.98
CA GLU A 586 20.85 27.96 -35.24
C GLU A 586 21.58 29.31 -35.08
N ASN A 587 21.67 29.85 -33.87
CA ASN A 587 22.28 31.15 -33.57
C ASN A 587 23.42 31.02 -32.50
N PRO A 588 24.47 30.24 -32.80
CA PRO A 588 25.45 29.85 -31.74
C PRO A 588 26.32 31.03 -31.27
N ASP A 589 26.49 32.09 -32.06
CA ASP A 589 27.62 32.97 -31.82
C ASP A 589 27.34 34.26 -31.04
N ASP A 590 26.14 34.89 -31.06
CA ASP A 590 26.00 36.10 -30.25
C ASP A 590 24.57 36.37 -29.73
N ILE A 591 23.52 36.21 -30.53
CA ILE A 591 22.18 36.67 -30.14
C ILE A 591 21.61 35.81 -29.02
N ALA A 592 21.57 34.47 -29.21
CA ALA A 592 21.01 33.55 -28.22
C ALA A 592 21.79 33.58 -26.89
N ARG A 593 23.14 33.58 -26.97
CA ARG A 593 23.99 33.67 -25.78
C ARG A 593 23.83 35.01 -25.05
N SER A 594 23.65 36.11 -25.80
CA SER A 594 23.38 37.44 -25.21
C SER A 594 22.04 37.44 -24.44
N ILE A 595 20.98 36.86 -25.02
CA ILE A 595 19.69 36.74 -24.36
C ILE A 595 19.82 35.87 -23.08
N ILE A 596 20.54 34.74 -23.14
CA ILE A 596 20.75 33.88 -21.96
C ILE A 596 21.51 34.60 -20.86
N ARG A 597 22.55 35.42 -21.22
CA ARG A 597 23.27 36.26 -20.22
C ARG A 597 22.33 37.26 -19.57
N ARG A 598 21.37 37.87 -20.33
CA ARG A 598 20.36 38.77 -19.78
C ARG A 598 19.42 38.03 -18.82
N LEU A 599 18.91 36.88 -19.23
CA LEU A 599 18.05 36.07 -18.35
C LEU A 599 18.71 35.81 -16.98
N LYS A 600 20.00 35.48 -16.97
CA LYS A 600 20.77 35.28 -15.74
C LYS A 600 20.95 36.57 -14.93
N ALA A 601 21.27 37.66 -15.60
CA ALA A 601 21.42 38.97 -14.96
C ALA A 601 20.08 39.46 -14.37
N ASP A 602 18.98 39.25 -15.08
CA ASP A 602 17.64 39.61 -14.60
C ASP A 602 17.29 38.81 -13.33
N ALA A 603 17.73 37.53 -13.21
CA ALA A 603 17.53 36.72 -12.00
C ALA A 603 18.35 37.25 -10.82
N GLU A 604 19.60 37.62 -11.04
CA GLU A 604 20.46 38.22 -10.01
C GLU A 604 19.89 39.56 -9.55
N LYS A 605 19.52 40.44 -10.50
CA LYS A 605 18.90 41.75 -10.21
C LYS A 605 17.58 41.59 -9.42
N ALA A 606 16.72 40.67 -9.82
CA ALA A 606 15.45 40.42 -9.12
C ALA A 606 15.67 39.92 -7.69
N PHE A 607 16.67 39.05 -7.49
CA PHE A 607 17.02 38.55 -6.14
C PHE A 607 17.59 39.65 -5.26
N GLU A 608 18.53 40.44 -5.78
CA GLU A 608 19.17 41.54 -5.04
C GLU A 608 18.16 42.63 -4.69
N SER A 609 17.29 43.00 -5.63
CA SER A 609 16.20 43.95 -5.35
C SER A 609 15.23 43.45 -4.28
N ALA A 610 14.93 42.12 -4.26
CA ALA A 610 14.11 41.52 -3.23
C ALA A 610 14.80 41.49 -1.86
N GLU A 611 16.12 41.29 -1.82
CA GLU A 611 16.94 41.36 -0.59
C GLU A 611 16.99 42.78 -0.01
N GLU A 612 17.06 43.78 -0.87
CA GLU A 612 17.13 45.19 -0.49
C GLU A 612 15.75 45.83 -0.24
N GLY A 613 14.64 45.16 -0.66
CA GLY A 613 13.29 45.69 -0.56
C GLY A 613 12.96 46.75 -1.62
N ASP A 614 13.72 46.80 -2.72
CA ASP A 614 13.45 47.66 -3.86
C ASP A 614 12.46 47.01 -4.83
N TRP A 615 11.18 47.23 -4.58
CA TRP A 615 10.10 46.61 -5.35
C TRP A 615 9.96 47.14 -6.78
N ASP A 616 10.42 48.35 -7.05
CA ASP A 616 10.38 48.91 -8.40
C ASP A 616 11.50 48.29 -9.26
N ALA A 617 12.69 48.13 -8.72
CA ALA A 617 13.77 47.42 -9.38
C ALA A 617 13.42 45.92 -9.59
N PHE A 618 12.76 45.29 -8.60
CA PHE A 618 12.27 43.90 -8.73
C PHE A 618 11.25 43.79 -9.89
N CYS A 619 10.27 44.69 -9.96
CA CYS A 619 9.28 44.71 -11.05
C CYS A 619 9.95 44.94 -12.41
N SER A 620 10.94 45.84 -12.49
CA SER A 620 11.73 46.04 -13.70
C SER A 620 12.43 44.77 -14.15
N ALA A 621 13.11 44.08 -13.24
CA ALA A 621 13.81 42.83 -13.55
C ALA A 621 12.86 41.72 -14.03
N VAL A 622 11.67 41.59 -13.45
CA VAL A 622 10.63 40.65 -13.92
C VAL A 622 10.14 40.99 -15.34
N ASN A 623 9.96 42.26 -15.64
CA ASN A 623 9.57 42.71 -16.99
C ASN A 623 10.70 42.49 -18.01
N ASP A 624 11.95 42.82 -17.66
CA ASP A 624 13.12 42.59 -18.52
C ASP A 624 13.30 41.09 -18.81
N TYR A 625 13.12 40.23 -17.78
CA TYR A 625 13.05 38.78 -17.96
C TYR A 625 11.94 38.37 -18.96
N TRP A 626 10.74 38.92 -18.82
CA TRP A 626 9.62 38.57 -19.71
C TRP A 626 9.91 38.97 -21.18
N LEU A 627 10.55 40.11 -21.39
CA LEU A 627 11.00 40.54 -22.72
C LEU A 627 12.08 39.61 -23.28
N SER A 628 13.10 39.28 -22.47
CA SER A 628 14.18 38.35 -22.83
C SER A 628 13.65 36.96 -23.17
N LYS A 629 12.65 36.49 -22.43
CA LYS A 629 11.98 35.19 -22.66
C LYS A 629 11.22 35.15 -23.97
N LYS A 630 10.49 36.22 -24.31
CA LYS A 630 9.78 36.36 -25.61
C LYS A 630 10.78 36.48 -26.79
N ALA A 631 11.93 37.09 -26.58
CA ALA A 631 12.97 37.19 -27.58
C ALA A 631 13.66 35.83 -27.85
N LEU A 632 13.82 34.98 -26.80
CA LEU A 632 14.38 33.65 -26.93
C LEU A 632 13.41 32.69 -27.66
N ASP A 633 12.11 32.74 -27.34
CA ASP A 633 11.06 31.98 -28.01
C ASP A 633 9.78 32.81 -28.16
N PRO A 634 9.42 33.26 -29.38
CA PRO A 634 8.16 33.91 -29.63
C PRO A 634 6.94 33.13 -29.19
N GLY A 635 7.07 31.81 -29.12
CA GLY A 635 6.03 30.93 -28.60
C GLY A 635 5.79 31.02 -27.10
N SER A 636 6.63 31.72 -26.33
CA SER A 636 6.42 32.03 -24.91
C SER A 636 5.18 32.89 -24.68
N THR A 637 4.69 33.60 -25.69
CA THR A 637 3.43 34.35 -25.66
C THR A 637 2.49 33.93 -26.78
N ASN A 638 1.31 34.52 -26.84
CA ASN A 638 0.32 34.36 -27.91
C ASN A 638 -0.78 35.44 -27.80
N PRO A 639 -1.66 35.62 -28.82
CA PRO A 639 -2.69 36.66 -28.80
C PRO A 639 -3.59 36.69 -27.57
N LEU A 640 -3.89 35.53 -26.98
CA LEU A 640 -4.69 35.46 -25.75
C LEU A 640 -3.92 36.02 -24.54
N VAL A 641 -2.64 35.64 -24.39
CA VAL A 641 -1.77 36.13 -23.31
C VAL A 641 -1.64 37.66 -23.43
N GLU A 642 -1.35 38.16 -24.61
CA GLU A 642 -1.21 39.62 -24.86
C GLU A 642 -2.55 40.36 -24.62
N LEU A 643 -3.70 39.75 -24.96
CA LEU A 643 -5.02 40.33 -24.65
C LEU A 643 -5.25 40.42 -23.13
N ILE A 644 -4.87 39.38 -22.35
CA ILE A 644 -4.98 39.41 -20.90
C ILE A 644 -4.10 40.52 -20.32
N ILE A 645 -2.85 40.62 -20.77
CA ILE A 645 -1.90 41.67 -20.35
C ILE A 645 -2.44 43.05 -20.68
N ALA A 646 -2.92 43.26 -21.92
CA ALA A 646 -3.48 44.55 -22.36
C ALA A 646 -4.67 45.00 -21.49
N ARG A 647 -5.53 44.06 -21.08
CA ARG A 647 -6.68 44.38 -20.19
C ARG A 647 -6.25 44.84 -18.79
N MET A 648 -5.08 44.44 -18.34
CA MET A 648 -4.54 44.79 -17.01
C MET A 648 -3.54 45.97 -17.08
N ALA A 649 -3.08 46.35 -18.25
CA ALA A 649 -1.96 47.29 -18.45
C ALA A 649 -1.99 48.55 -17.57
N PRO A 650 -3.17 49.22 -17.35
CA PRO A 650 -3.20 50.43 -16.50
C PRO A 650 -2.85 50.19 -15.05
N TRP A 651 -2.97 48.95 -14.54
CA TRP A 651 -2.90 48.63 -13.13
C TRP A 651 -1.71 47.74 -12.75
N ILE A 652 -0.90 47.24 -13.70
CA ILE A 652 0.23 46.34 -13.44
C ILE A 652 1.56 47.12 -13.38
N SER A 653 2.45 46.65 -12.48
CA SER A 653 3.86 47.03 -12.44
C SER A 653 4.74 46.00 -13.13
N ALA A 654 4.41 44.70 -12.99
CA ALA A 654 5.15 43.64 -13.66
C ALA A 654 4.23 42.48 -14.05
N VAL A 655 4.66 41.74 -15.07
CA VAL A 655 3.98 40.51 -15.52
C VAL A 655 4.97 39.53 -16.13
N SER A 656 4.79 38.24 -15.85
CA SER A 656 5.48 37.15 -16.53
C SER A 656 4.60 35.90 -16.53
N LEU A 657 4.81 34.98 -17.48
CA LEU A 657 4.25 33.62 -17.42
C LEU A 657 5.21 32.68 -16.72
N CYS A 658 4.65 31.85 -15.83
CA CYS A 658 5.42 30.83 -15.14
C CYS A 658 5.93 29.73 -16.11
N GLY A 659 7.12 29.24 -15.89
CA GLY A 659 7.75 28.16 -16.67
C GLY A 659 8.01 28.57 -18.13
N ALA A 660 7.75 27.64 -19.05
CA ALA A 660 8.06 27.85 -20.48
C ALA A 660 7.21 28.97 -21.16
N GLY A 661 6.13 29.43 -20.56
CA GLY A 661 5.24 30.42 -21.18
C GLY A 661 4.20 29.81 -22.13
N GLY A 662 3.56 30.67 -22.93
CA GLY A 662 2.53 30.31 -23.94
C GLY A 662 1.18 29.88 -23.38
N GLY A 663 0.99 29.91 -22.06
CA GLY A 663 -0.21 29.53 -21.30
C GLY A 663 0.14 29.15 -19.87
N GLY A 664 -0.79 28.55 -19.17
CA GLY A 664 -0.60 28.21 -17.77
C GLY A 664 -0.84 29.39 -16.84
N PHE A 665 -0.03 29.50 -15.77
CA PHE A 665 -0.15 30.60 -14.80
C PHE A 665 0.63 31.85 -15.23
N MET A 666 -0.01 32.97 -15.01
CA MET A 666 0.55 34.30 -15.17
C MET A 666 0.79 34.91 -13.78
N PHE A 667 2.03 35.23 -13.48
CA PHE A 667 2.42 36.03 -12.33
C PHE A 667 2.28 37.50 -12.64
N VAL A 668 1.56 38.24 -11.82
CA VAL A 668 1.26 39.66 -12.04
C VAL A 668 1.55 40.43 -10.75
N VAL A 669 2.24 41.54 -10.84
CA VAL A 669 2.40 42.49 -9.74
C VAL A 669 1.60 43.74 -10.05
N ALA A 670 0.63 44.07 -9.22
CA ALA A 670 -0.17 45.28 -9.32
C ALA A 670 0.59 46.52 -8.77
N ARG A 671 0.27 47.70 -9.28
CA ARG A 671 0.86 48.96 -8.81
C ARG A 671 0.53 49.28 -7.35
N SER A 672 -0.60 48.78 -6.83
CA SER A 672 -1.04 48.94 -5.45
C SER A 672 -2.07 47.89 -5.07
N ALA A 673 -2.42 47.77 -3.77
CA ALA A 673 -3.52 46.91 -3.30
C ALA A 673 -4.86 47.26 -3.97
N LYS A 674 -5.15 48.55 -4.22
CA LYS A 674 -6.33 49.02 -4.95
C LYS A 674 -6.31 48.57 -6.41
N ALA A 675 -5.15 48.63 -7.08
CA ALA A 675 -4.96 48.14 -8.43
C ALA A 675 -5.14 46.63 -8.54
N LYS A 676 -4.63 45.88 -7.54
CA LYS A 676 -4.82 44.41 -7.39
C LYS A 676 -6.32 44.04 -7.38
N ALA A 677 -7.13 44.74 -6.56
CA ALA A 677 -8.57 44.52 -6.51
C ALA A 677 -9.25 44.84 -7.85
N LYS A 678 -8.80 45.91 -8.55
CA LYS A 678 -9.34 46.27 -9.85
C LYS A 678 -9.04 45.24 -10.93
N ILE A 679 -7.81 44.68 -10.95
CA ILE A 679 -7.45 43.58 -11.86
C ILE A 679 -8.36 42.36 -11.65
N ARG A 680 -8.58 41.96 -10.38
CA ARG A 680 -9.50 40.86 -10.07
C ARG A 680 -10.89 41.12 -10.64
N THR A 681 -11.48 42.27 -10.32
CA THR A 681 -12.81 42.65 -10.81
C THR A 681 -12.92 42.60 -12.34
N VAL A 682 -11.93 43.12 -13.04
CA VAL A 682 -11.94 43.16 -14.53
C VAL A 682 -11.90 41.76 -15.14
N LEU A 683 -11.02 40.88 -14.62
CA LEU A 683 -10.86 39.54 -15.18
C LEU A 683 -11.92 38.54 -14.71
N GLU A 684 -12.50 38.73 -13.50
CA GLU A 684 -13.60 37.91 -13.01
C GLU A 684 -14.93 38.22 -13.67
N ASN A 685 -15.21 39.50 -13.89
CA ASN A 685 -16.46 39.93 -14.59
C ASN A 685 -16.44 39.68 -16.11
N HIS A 686 -15.25 39.77 -16.71
CA HIS A 686 -15.08 39.60 -18.17
C HIS A 686 -13.87 38.70 -18.46
N PRO A 687 -13.93 37.42 -18.10
CA PRO A 687 -12.81 36.51 -18.32
C PRO A 687 -12.59 36.31 -19.82
N PRO A 688 -11.35 36.47 -20.32
CA PRO A 688 -11.03 36.21 -21.74
C PRO A 688 -11.29 34.78 -22.16
N VAL A 689 -11.23 33.84 -21.20
CA VAL A 689 -11.55 32.41 -21.35
C VAL A 689 -12.35 31.95 -20.13
N ARG A 690 -13.41 31.18 -20.35
CA ARG A 690 -14.28 30.64 -19.28
C ARG A 690 -13.54 29.91 -18.13
N THR A 691 -12.43 29.29 -18.47
CA THR A 691 -11.59 28.51 -17.50
C THR A 691 -10.50 29.34 -16.84
N GLY A 692 -10.35 30.62 -17.24
CA GLY A 692 -9.44 31.59 -16.62
C GLY A 692 -9.90 31.93 -15.21
N ARG A 693 -8.99 31.86 -14.21
CA ARG A 693 -9.32 32.13 -12.81
C ARG A 693 -8.10 32.48 -11.99
N PHE A 694 -8.30 33.16 -10.90
CA PHE A 694 -7.27 33.43 -9.90
C PHE A 694 -7.07 32.25 -8.95
N PHE A 695 -5.85 32.13 -8.47
CA PHE A 695 -5.47 31.23 -7.36
C PHE A 695 -4.79 32.08 -6.28
N ASP A 696 -5.15 31.85 -5.05
CA ASP A 696 -4.43 32.44 -3.94
C ASP A 696 -3.12 31.67 -3.72
N PHE A 697 -2.04 32.39 -3.43
CA PHE A 697 -0.75 31.79 -3.20
C PHE A 697 -0.01 32.47 -2.07
N GLU A 698 0.87 31.73 -1.44
CA GLU A 698 1.79 32.19 -0.40
C GLU A 698 3.12 31.47 -0.50
N ILE A 699 4.21 32.12 -0.09
CA ILE A 699 5.51 31.46 -0.02
C ILE A 699 5.43 30.26 0.96
N ALA A 700 5.90 29.10 0.55
CA ALA A 700 5.92 27.91 1.37
C ALA A 700 7.22 27.88 2.19
N THR A 701 7.11 28.11 3.46
CA THR A 701 8.20 28.02 4.43
C THR A 701 8.34 26.61 4.98
#